data_2bde4db0b6926b8a36e75e6cd1e44024
#
_entry.id   2bde4db0b6926b8a36e75e6cd1e44024
#
_cell.length_a   1.000
_cell.length_b   1.000
_cell.length_c   1.000
_cell.angle_alpha   90.00
_cell.angle_beta   90.00
_cell.angle_gamma   90.00
#
_symmetry.space_group_name_H-M   'P 1'
#
loop_
_entity.id
_entity.type
_entity.pdbx_description
1 polymer ?
#
loop_
_entity_poly.entity_id
_entity_poly.type
_entity_poly.pdbx_seq_one_letter_code
_entity_poly.pdbx_strand_id
1 'polypeptide(L)'
;MKSTLSYLLIICSLFTACIGHQEESLLFYVDTRTGTAPSATHTAELFGKNTEEYGQTLPAVLEPNGMNFWTPQTQDTEAKCKAPYYYKDTKIQGFRNSHWIVGGCTQDYGSMTLMPVSGTLKYLPQDRGSLFSHQEETATPAYYSVLLKDYSIFAEMTGRSRSAIFRFTYNQPEDAYLIVNPNSDEGKGYIEIDTIKKQIRGYNPVHRIYQGWGEPAGYNGYFIIEYQNEIEEYGTFRHDSLFAGQRQIADGTGIGAYLRFKMHSERPILIKAASSFTDMEGAQKNLDTEIPHWDFDRTRQELNSIWEQRLSQVTVQTNNRNDKEKFYGALYRASFLPRTFNDVDGRYPSFSTGHPFRQSANGRNYYEDYSMWDTYRALHPLVNILTPKKAGDMMQSLVDKYEQGGWLPIFPCWNSYTAAMIGDHCISALGDAYIKGIRNFDINKACEGMLRNAFRTPATYEEYKNGMGRRALNSYLKYGYIPLEDSVPEAFHTCEQVSRTLEYAYDDFVLAQVLQKLETSDDYFPDPQKTGLYDTLMIRARYYRNVINPSTGYAQGRYADGSFLTDAGNAFSFTRFITEGAPCHYTWYAPHDIYGLMECMGGKEKYIAKLDSMFSEHRYWHGNEPCHQIAYLFNYAGQPWKTQREVRHIMETEYLNAPGGLSGNDDAGQMSAWYVFSAMGFYPVCPGTPYYIIGSPSFPRMSIRLENGKTFTILAHNANKKNIYIQSAKLNGKEYDKNYFTHQDIIQGGTLEFQMGPNPNTSWGASALSLPPDNMK
;
A
#
# COMPACT_ATOMS: atom_id res chain seq x y z
N MET A 1 -19.53 3.52 89.44
CA MET A 1 -20.46 2.38 89.20
C MET A 1 -21.22 2.63 87.92
N LYS A 2 -21.24 1.60 87.13
CA LYS A 2 -21.96 1.41 85.81
C LYS A 2 -21.37 2.10 84.64
N SER A 3 -20.64 1.28 83.89
CA SER A 3 -20.17 1.36 82.51
C SER A 3 -21.32 1.38 81.53
N THR A 4 -21.21 2.21 80.49
CA THR A 4 -22.00 2.07 79.29
C THR A 4 -21.01 1.93 78.12
N LEU A 5 -20.96 0.70 77.61
CA LEU A 5 -20.19 0.31 76.39
C LEU A 5 -20.96 0.83 75.16
N SER A 6 -20.40 1.78 74.41
CA SER A 6 -20.92 2.17 73.11
C SER A 6 -20.28 1.29 72.01
N TYR A 7 -21.09 0.48 71.35
CA TYR A 7 -20.72 -0.27 70.19
C TYR A 7 -20.54 0.69 68.97
N LEU A 8 -19.31 0.85 68.54
CA LEU A 8 -19.01 1.49 67.24
C LEU A 8 -19.12 0.42 66.16
N LEU A 9 -20.25 0.43 65.45
CA LEU A 9 -20.40 -0.35 64.23
C LEU A 9 -19.54 0.30 63.12
N ILE A 10 -18.41 -0.31 62.83
CA ILE A 10 -17.62 0.00 61.58
C ILE A 10 -18.32 -0.67 60.42
N ILE A 11 -19.09 0.12 59.66
CA ILE A 11 -19.57 -0.28 58.35
C ILE A 11 -18.37 -0.19 57.40
N CYS A 12 -17.68 -1.31 57.17
CA CYS A 12 -16.78 -1.48 56.03
C CYS A 12 -17.61 -1.53 54.78
N SER A 13 -17.85 -0.38 54.16
CA SER A 13 -18.32 -0.30 52.79
C SER A 13 -17.22 -0.83 51.89
N LEU A 14 -17.40 -2.06 51.42
CA LEU A 14 -16.67 -2.65 50.33
C LEU A 14 -16.94 -1.80 49.04
N PHE A 15 -16.17 -0.75 48.85
CA PHE A 15 -15.97 -0.20 47.53
C PHE A 15 -15.17 -1.24 46.73
N THR A 16 -15.84 -2.17 46.11
CA THR A 16 -15.29 -2.86 44.91
C THR A 16 -15.12 -1.79 43.84
N ALA A 17 -13.96 -1.17 43.83
CA ALA A 17 -13.50 -0.43 42.69
C ALA A 17 -13.48 -1.44 41.54
N CYS A 18 -14.44 -1.37 40.64
CA CYS A 18 -14.28 -1.87 39.29
C CYS A 18 -13.07 -1.11 38.71
N ILE A 19 -11.88 -1.71 38.85
CA ILE A 19 -10.75 -1.36 38.00
C ILE A 19 -11.19 -1.82 36.64
N GLY A 20 -11.89 -0.93 35.92
CA GLY A 20 -12.07 -1.09 34.50
C GLY A 20 -10.65 -1.18 33.94
N HIS A 21 -10.27 -2.35 33.43
CA HIS A 21 -9.12 -2.45 32.55
C HIS A 21 -9.39 -1.45 31.42
N GLN A 22 -8.77 -0.28 31.51
CA GLN A 22 -8.70 0.62 30.35
C GLN A 22 -7.94 -0.16 29.30
N GLU A 23 -8.61 -0.61 28.25
CA GLU A 23 -7.95 -1.34 27.17
C GLU A 23 -6.81 -0.45 26.66
N GLU A 24 -5.62 -1.03 26.59
CA GLU A 24 -4.43 -0.34 26.10
C GLU A 24 -4.70 0.10 24.65
N SER A 25 -4.41 1.37 24.31
CA SER A 25 -4.60 1.88 22.93
C SER A 25 -3.90 0.99 21.91
N LEU A 26 -4.57 0.72 20.79
CA LEU A 26 -4.05 -0.11 19.72
C LEU A 26 -2.82 0.52 19.06
N LEU A 27 -2.66 1.84 19.15
CA LEU A 27 -1.49 2.55 18.63
C LEU A 27 -0.18 2.10 19.30
N PHE A 28 -0.22 1.63 20.53
CA PHE A 28 0.97 1.10 21.21
C PHE A 28 1.49 -0.22 20.64
N TYR A 29 0.69 -0.87 19.78
CA TYR A 29 1.12 -2.07 19.04
C TYR A 29 1.66 -1.74 17.64
N VAL A 30 1.83 -0.48 17.26
CA VAL A 30 2.33 -0.08 15.95
C VAL A 30 3.67 0.62 16.09
N ASP A 31 4.75 -0.06 15.69
CA ASP A 31 6.04 0.57 15.42
C ASP A 31 6.12 0.95 13.93
N THR A 32 6.06 2.25 13.65
CA THR A 32 6.04 2.75 12.28
C THR A 32 7.40 2.62 11.56
N ARG A 33 8.46 2.17 12.26
CA ARG A 33 9.79 1.93 11.70
C ARG A 33 9.95 0.54 11.09
N THR A 34 8.97 -0.36 11.22
CA THR A 34 9.03 -1.67 10.59
C THR A 34 9.12 -1.54 9.07
N GLY A 35 10.12 -2.16 8.44
CA GLY A 35 10.36 -2.10 6.99
C GLY A 35 11.28 -0.93 6.56
N THR A 36 11.91 -0.21 7.50
CA THR A 36 12.82 0.92 7.21
C THR A 36 14.30 0.53 7.17
N ALA A 37 14.62 -0.75 7.30
CA ALA A 37 15.99 -1.30 7.21
C ALA A 37 16.03 -2.47 6.23
N PRO A 38 17.23 -2.91 5.79
CA PRO A 38 17.36 -4.10 4.96
C PRO A 38 16.66 -5.28 5.61
N SER A 39 15.99 -6.09 4.80
CA SER A 39 15.27 -7.25 5.28
C SER A 39 16.18 -8.24 6.02
N ALA A 40 15.69 -8.74 7.14
CA ALA A 40 16.34 -9.76 7.97
C ALA A 40 15.54 -11.08 7.95
N THR A 41 14.71 -11.30 6.94
CA THR A 41 13.87 -12.48 6.81
C THR A 41 14.53 -13.57 5.97
N HIS A 42 14.03 -14.81 6.10
CA HIS A 42 14.68 -15.97 5.49
C HIS A 42 14.72 -15.89 3.96
N THR A 43 13.61 -15.61 3.29
CA THR A 43 13.62 -15.60 1.81
C THR A 43 14.31 -14.37 1.23
N ALA A 44 14.36 -13.26 1.96
CA ALA A 44 15.11 -12.08 1.55
C ALA A 44 16.64 -12.35 1.55
N GLU A 45 17.14 -13.17 2.47
CA GLU A 45 18.56 -13.58 2.46
C GLU A 45 18.91 -14.39 1.21
N LEU A 46 17.94 -15.14 0.65
CA LEU A 46 18.14 -15.99 -0.51
C LEU A 46 18.00 -15.22 -1.84
N PHE A 47 17.00 -14.34 -1.96
CA PHE A 47 16.60 -13.73 -3.22
C PHE A 47 16.79 -12.21 -3.26
N GLY A 48 16.57 -11.51 -2.14
CA GLY A 48 16.65 -10.05 -2.03
C GLY A 48 18.04 -9.49 -1.77
N LYS A 49 19.06 -10.33 -1.64
CA LYS A 49 20.43 -9.88 -1.34
C LYS A 49 21.02 -9.08 -2.51
N ASN A 50 21.48 -7.86 -2.22
CA ASN A 50 22.00 -6.89 -3.20
C ASN A 50 20.94 -6.31 -4.17
N THR A 51 19.67 -6.42 -3.82
CA THR A 51 18.58 -5.70 -4.49
C THR A 51 18.20 -4.44 -3.71
N GLU A 52 17.28 -3.63 -4.25
CA GLU A 52 16.67 -2.48 -3.56
C GLU A 52 15.53 -2.86 -2.60
N GLU A 53 15.30 -4.14 -2.37
CA GLU A 53 14.17 -4.64 -1.60
C GLU A 53 14.43 -4.59 -0.10
N TYR A 54 14.02 -3.49 0.53
CA TYR A 54 14.27 -3.20 1.94
C TYR A 54 13.01 -2.87 2.74
N GLY A 55 11.83 -3.32 2.29
CA GLY A 55 10.55 -2.90 2.84
C GLY A 55 10.12 -1.52 2.32
N GLN A 56 11.03 -0.59 2.11
CA GLN A 56 10.82 0.75 1.56
C GLN A 56 9.72 1.54 2.28
N THR A 57 9.56 1.31 3.58
CA THR A 57 8.59 2.02 4.42
C THR A 57 9.23 3.24 5.08
N LEU A 58 8.42 4.01 5.79
CA LEU A 58 8.86 5.20 6.51
C LEU A 58 8.00 5.42 7.77
N PRO A 59 8.55 6.04 8.83
CA PRO A 59 7.80 6.36 10.04
C PRO A 59 6.92 7.59 9.81
N ALA A 60 5.79 7.38 9.12
CA ALA A 60 4.89 8.45 8.75
C ALA A 60 3.88 8.79 9.83
N VAL A 61 3.54 10.08 9.92
CA VAL A 61 2.40 10.61 10.65
C VAL A 61 1.39 11.13 9.63
N LEU A 62 0.19 10.54 9.59
CA LEU A 62 -0.86 10.86 8.62
C LEU A 62 -2.21 10.26 9.05
N GLU A 63 -3.30 10.72 8.46
CA GLU A 63 -4.58 10.01 8.49
C GLU A 63 -4.56 8.79 7.53
N PRO A 64 -5.35 7.74 7.77
CA PRO A 64 -5.48 6.63 6.83
C PRO A 64 -5.85 7.09 5.42
N ASN A 65 -5.03 6.73 4.43
CA ASN A 65 -5.11 7.20 3.03
C ASN A 65 -4.94 8.73 2.89
N GLY A 66 -4.23 9.38 3.79
CA GLY A 66 -3.95 10.81 3.73
C GLY A 66 -3.12 11.21 2.51
N MET A 67 -3.18 12.49 2.13
CA MET A 67 -2.41 13.03 0.99
C MET A 67 -0.92 12.99 1.29
N ASN A 68 -0.53 13.44 2.47
CA ASN A 68 0.86 13.65 2.87
C ASN A 68 1.33 12.60 3.87
N PHE A 69 2.53 12.12 3.68
CA PHE A 69 3.27 11.36 4.68
C PHE A 69 4.27 12.29 5.36
N TRP A 70 3.89 12.80 6.54
CA TRP A 70 4.79 13.62 7.34
C TRP A 70 5.80 12.71 8.02
N THR A 71 7.09 12.83 7.64
CA THR A 71 8.12 11.89 8.05
C THR A 71 9.43 12.61 8.40
N PRO A 72 10.23 12.10 9.35
CA PRO A 72 11.62 12.51 9.43
C PRO A 72 12.34 12.14 8.13
N GLN A 73 13.32 12.93 7.75
CA GLN A 73 14.19 12.69 6.62
C GLN A 73 15.61 12.42 7.12
N THR A 74 16.20 11.31 6.70
CA THR A 74 17.60 10.97 7.00
C THR A 74 18.50 11.10 5.78
N GLN A 75 17.92 11.03 4.56
CA GLN A 75 18.63 11.25 3.30
C GLN A 75 18.86 12.74 3.07
N ASP A 76 20.03 13.12 2.59
CA ASP A 76 20.39 14.50 2.27
C ASP A 76 19.83 14.96 0.91
N THR A 77 19.59 14.02 0.00
CA THR A 77 19.03 14.25 -1.34
C THR A 77 17.95 13.24 -1.66
N GLU A 78 17.12 13.54 -2.64
CA GLU A 78 16.20 12.57 -3.22
C GLU A 78 16.94 11.59 -4.15
N ALA A 79 16.64 10.32 -4.03
CA ALA A 79 17.20 9.30 -4.92
C ALA A 79 16.17 8.22 -5.20
N LYS A 80 16.22 7.66 -6.41
CA LYS A 80 15.38 6.53 -6.79
C LYS A 80 15.62 5.34 -5.88
N CYS A 81 14.54 4.64 -5.51
CA CYS A 81 14.56 3.46 -4.64
C CYS A 81 15.17 3.72 -3.25
N LYS A 82 15.11 4.96 -2.79
CA LYS A 82 15.52 5.32 -1.42
C LYS A 82 14.41 6.11 -0.75
N ALA A 83 13.78 5.49 0.24
CA ALA A 83 12.78 6.17 1.07
C ALA A 83 13.42 7.36 1.81
N PRO A 84 12.68 8.41 2.13
CA PRO A 84 13.21 9.59 2.84
C PRO A 84 13.88 9.25 4.17
N TYR A 85 13.42 8.23 4.86
CA TYR A 85 13.98 7.75 6.12
C TYR A 85 14.59 6.35 5.95
N TYR A 86 15.80 6.17 6.47
CA TYR A 86 16.46 4.88 6.52
C TYR A 86 17.00 4.60 7.93
N TYR A 87 16.58 3.50 8.53
CA TYR A 87 16.85 3.20 9.94
C TYR A 87 18.33 3.16 10.33
N LYS A 88 19.23 2.78 9.41
CA LYS A 88 20.67 2.72 9.71
C LYS A 88 21.39 4.06 9.60
N ASP A 89 20.72 5.10 9.14
CA ASP A 89 21.28 6.43 9.12
C ASP A 89 21.41 7.00 10.54
N THR A 90 22.36 7.87 10.73
CA THR A 90 22.72 8.41 12.05
C THR A 90 22.36 9.87 12.24
N LYS A 91 21.86 10.52 11.17
CA LYS A 91 21.51 11.94 11.19
C LYS A 91 20.09 12.17 10.67
N ILE A 92 19.38 13.08 11.32
CA ILE A 92 18.17 13.68 10.79
C ILE A 92 18.55 14.90 9.96
N GLN A 93 18.08 14.95 8.72
CA GLN A 93 18.30 16.03 7.75
C GLN A 93 17.15 17.04 7.73
N GLY A 94 16.01 16.67 8.30
CA GLY A 94 14.81 17.49 8.38
C GLY A 94 13.54 16.70 8.60
N PHE A 95 12.42 17.38 8.44
CA PHE A 95 11.06 16.82 8.48
C PHE A 95 10.41 17.13 7.14
N ARG A 96 10.00 16.07 6.46
CA ARG A 96 9.58 16.12 5.06
C ARG A 96 8.08 15.93 4.91
N ASN A 97 7.48 16.74 4.05
CA ASN A 97 6.23 16.43 3.40
C ASN A 97 6.52 15.46 2.26
N SER A 98 6.33 14.17 2.49
CA SER A 98 6.64 13.11 1.54
C SER A 98 5.40 12.66 0.78
N HIS A 99 5.58 12.37 -0.50
CA HIS A 99 4.61 11.65 -1.34
C HIS A 99 5.21 10.34 -1.87
N TRP A 100 6.11 9.76 -1.09
CA TRP A 100 6.69 8.45 -1.39
C TRP A 100 5.58 7.42 -1.64
N ILE A 101 5.70 6.61 -2.70
CA ILE A 101 4.85 5.44 -2.88
C ILE A 101 5.41 4.38 -1.96
N VAL A 102 4.88 4.33 -0.74
CA VAL A 102 5.42 3.56 0.37
C VAL A 102 5.52 2.09 0.00
N GLY A 103 6.70 1.55 0.16
CA GLY A 103 7.00 0.18 -0.20
C GLY A 103 7.55 -0.01 -1.61
N GLY A 104 7.47 0.97 -2.49
CA GLY A 104 7.90 0.82 -3.88
C GLY A 104 9.30 1.35 -4.17
N CYS A 105 9.97 0.82 -5.20
CA CYS A 105 11.18 1.41 -5.76
C CYS A 105 10.83 2.60 -6.65
N THR A 106 10.49 3.73 -6.05
CA THR A 106 10.07 4.96 -6.72
C THR A 106 10.99 6.13 -6.38
N GLN A 107 10.59 7.33 -6.74
CA GLN A 107 11.18 8.58 -6.25
C GLN A 107 10.12 9.36 -5.51
N ASP A 108 10.50 10.02 -4.42
CA ASP A 108 9.60 10.88 -3.68
C ASP A 108 9.31 12.16 -4.49
N TYR A 109 8.06 12.60 -4.49
CA TYR A 109 7.66 13.87 -5.08
C TYR A 109 7.14 14.85 -4.01
N GLY A 110 7.76 14.84 -2.84
CA GLY A 110 7.44 15.71 -1.72
C GLY A 110 7.59 17.19 -2.07
N SER A 111 6.81 18.03 -1.39
CA SER A 111 6.75 19.46 -1.71
C SER A 111 7.78 20.30 -0.98
N MET A 112 8.18 19.88 0.23
CA MET A 112 9.14 20.61 1.06
C MET A 112 9.79 19.76 2.14
N THR A 113 10.94 20.26 2.64
CA THR A 113 11.58 19.82 3.88
C THR A 113 11.82 21.02 4.77
N LEU A 114 11.60 20.87 6.07
CA LEU A 114 11.93 21.87 7.09
C LEU A 114 12.88 21.30 8.13
N MET A 115 13.86 22.11 8.59
CA MET A 115 14.86 21.72 9.58
C MET A 115 15.07 22.82 10.61
N PRO A 116 14.79 22.57 11.91
CA PRO A 116 15.18 23.48 12.98
C PRO A 116 16.67 23.31 13.30
N VAL A 117 17.39 24.41 13.43
CA VAL A 117 18.79 24.43 13.85
C VAL A 117 19.00 25.49 14.92
N SER A 118 20.06 25.36 15.75
CA SER A 118 20.43 26.35 16.76
C SER A 118 21.90 26.73 16.64
N GLY A 119 22.25 27.92 17.16
CA GLY A 119 23.62 28.47 17.12
C GLY A 119 24.00 29.03 15.76
N THR A 120 25.02 28.51 15.11
CA THR A 120 25.43 28.96 13.79
C THR A 120 24.46 28.47 12.71
N LEU A 121 24.03 29.36 11.81
CA LEU A 121 23.15 29.01 10.69
C LEU A 121 23.84 28.01 9.75
N LYS A 122 23.36 26.76 9.76
CA LYS A 122 23.75 25.68 8.85
C LYS A 122 22.56 25.36 7.95
N TYR A 123 22.56 25.79 6.72
CA TYR A 123 21.43 25.69 5.82
C TYR A 123 21.63 24.68 4.68
N LEU A 124 22.86 24.26 4.40
CA LEU A 124 23.15 23.29 3.37
C LEU A 124 22.82 21.86 3.84
N PRO A 125 22.22 21.01 3.00
CA PRO A 125 21.85 19.64 3.38
C PRO A 125 23.00 18.84 4.00
N GLN A 126 24.21 18.92 3.45
CA GLN A 126 25.39 18.20 3.96
C GLN A 126 25.85 18.68 5.35
N ASP A 127 25.51 19.92 5.76
CA ASP A 127 26.02 20.53 6.99
C ASP A 127 24.97 20.58 8.11
N ARG A 128 23.66 20.61 7.76
CA ARG A 128 22.57 20.82 8.72
C ARG A 128 22.15 19.57 9.48
N GLY A 129 22.51 18.39 8.97
CA GLY A 129 22.07 17.13 9.56
C GLY A 129 22.54 16.96 11.00
N SER A 130 21.62 16.62 11.91
CA SER A 130 21.91 16.40 13.33
C SER A 130 21.94 14.94 13.70
N LEU A 131 22.91 14.54 14.50
CA LEU A 131 22.96 13.21 15.12
C LEU A 131 21.69 12.97 15.95
N PHE A 132 21.20 11.74 15.94
CA PHE A 132 20.08 11.29 16.77
C PHE A 132 20.32 9.88 17.32
N SER A 133 19.38 9.38 18.12
CA SER A 133 19.40 8.01 18.65
C SER A 133 17.99 7.43 18.62
N HIS A 134 17.86 6.20 18.16
CA HIS A 134 16.57 5.46 18.21
C HIS A 134 16.04 5.24 19.64
N GLN A 135 16.89 5.37 20.67
CA GLN A 135 16.45 5.33 22.07
C GLN A 135 15.72 6.61 22.50
N GLU A 136 15.95 7.71 21.78
CA GLU A 136 15.35 9.03 22.00
C GLU A 136 14.37 9.38 20.87
N GLU A 137 13.98 8.39 20.08
CA GLU A 137 13.03 8.49 18.97
C GLU A 137 11.70 7.80 19.35
N THR A 138 10.60 8.51 19.20
CA THR A 138 9.25 7.93 19.28
C THR A 138 8.58 7.97 17.92
N ALA A 139 8.10 6.83 17.44
CA ALA A 139 7.50 6.69 16.12
C ALA A 139 6.20 5.88 16.24
N THR A 140 5.05 6.57 16.22
CA THR A 140 3.70 6.00 16.28
C THR A 140 2.85 6.53 15.11
N PRO A 141 1.69 5.95 14.80
CA PRO A 141 0.85 6.42 13.69
C PRO A 141 0.44 7.88 13.76
N ALA A 142 0.35 8.44 14.96
CA ALA A 142 -0.16 9.80 15.20
C ALA A 142 0.87 10.78 15.77
N TYR A 143 2.09 10.31 16.02
CA TYR A 143 3.09 11.15 16.67
C TYR A 143 4.51 10.65 16.37
N TYR A 144 5.36 11.59 16.01
CA TYR A 144 6.79 11.38 15.92
C TYR A 144 7.55 12.39 16.76
N SER A 145 8.60 11.94 17.45
CA SER A 145 9.52 12.84 18.14
C SER A 145 10.95 12.31 18.14
N VAL A 146 11.91 13.23 18.17
CA VAL A 146 13.34 12.92 18.23
C VAL A 146 14.14 14.06 18.85
N LEU A 147 15.24 13.73 19.55
CA LEU A 147 16.21 14.72 19.99
C LEU A 147 17.28 14.92 18.91
N LEU A 148 17.35 16.14 18.38
CA LEU A 148 18.40 16.60 17.47
C LEU A 148 19.63 16.99 18.33
N LYS A 149 20.59 16.06 18.47
CA LYS A 149 21.67 16.15 19.48
C LYS A 149 22.62 17.32 19.25
N ASP A 150 22.99 17.57 17.97
CA ASP A 150 23.95 18.62 17.63
C ASP A 150 23.41 20.04 17.89
N TYR A 151 22.07 20.16 18.01
CA TYR A 151 21.35 21.41 18.22
C TYR A 151 20.65 21.48 19.59
N SER A 152 20.65 20.40 20.36
CA SER A 152 19.88 20.28 21.60
C SER A 152 18.40 20.67 21.43
N ILE A 153 17.78 20.29 20.29
CA ILE A 153 16.40 20.57 19.97
C ILE A 153 15.56 19.29 20.11
N PHE A 154 14.51 19.33 20.92
CA PHE A 154 13.50 18.28 20.93
C PHE A 154 12.43 18.63 19.88
N ALA A 155 12.37 17.81 18.83
CA ALA A 155 11.47 18.00 17.70
C ALA A 155 10.31 17.03 17.79
N GLU A 156 9.08 17.54 17.63
CA GLU A 156 7.84 16.79 17.69
C GLU A 156 6.98 17.10 16.47
N MET A 157 6.23 16.10 15.97
CA MET A 157 5.39 16.22 14.78
C MET A 157 4.10 15.41 14.96
N THR A 158 2.98 16.02 14.58
CA THR A 158 1.68 15.37 14.39
C THR A 158 0.96 16.01 13.19
N GLY A 159 -0.11 15.39 12.68
CA GLY A 159 -0.74 15.93 11.47
C GLY A 159 -2.14 15.40 11.20
N ARG A 160 -2.60 15.70 10.00
CA ARG A 160 -3.87 15.31 9.41
C ARG A 160 -3.62 14.75 7.99
N SER A 161 -4.63 14.76 7.15
CA SER A 161 -4.50 14.27 5.77
C SER A 161 -3.53 15.11 4.92
N ARG A 162 -3.68 16.46 4.95
CA ARG A 162 -2.95 17.41 4.10
C ARG A 162 -2.04 18.34 4.88
N SER A 163 -2.19 18.36 6.21
CA SER A 163 -1.57 19.35 7.09
C SER A 163 -0.83 18.70 8.25
N ALA A 164 0.16 19.42 8.81
CA ALA A 164 0.86 19.01 10.03
C ALA A 164 1.11 20.20 10.95
N ILE A 165 1.36 19.89 12.21
CA ILE A 165 1.86 20.86 13.20
C ILE A 165 3.12 20.27 13.84
N PHE A 166 4.12 21.14 13.98
CA PHE A 166 5.41 20.82 14.57
C PHE A 166 5.61 21.64 15.84
N ARG A 167 6.31 21.05 16.82
CA ARG A 167 6.69 21.72 18.06
C ARG A 167 8.18 21.50 18.27
N PHE A 168 8.96 22.59 18.22
CA PHE A 168 10.40 22.57 18.41
C PHE A 168 10.76 23.23 19.72
N THR A 169 11.30 22.45 20.66
CA THR A 169 11.77 22.93 21.97
C THR A 169 13.28 23.06 21.91
N TYR A 170 13.75 24.30 21.98
CA TYR A 170 15.18 24.62 21.99
C TYR A 170 15.67 24.64 23.43
N ASN A 171 16.56 23.72 23.80
CA ASN A 171 17.04 23.55 25.16
C ASN A 171 18.24 24.43 25.52
N GLN A 172 18.77 25.18 24.57
CA GLN A 172 19.89 26.12 24.75
C GLN A 172 19.46 27.53 24.36
N PRO A 173 19.99 28.59 25.06
CA PRO A 173 19.64 29.99 24.76
C PRO A 173 20.44 30.54 23.55
N GLU A 174 20.55 29.76 22.49
CA GLU A 174 21.26 30.13 21.27
C GLU A 174 20.30 30.63 20.21
N ASP A 175 20.83 31.20 19.10
CA ASP A 175 20.00 31.59 17.95
C ASP A 175 19.20 30.39 17.42
N ALA A 176 17.91 30.57 17.25
CA ALA A 176 16.99 29.55 16.76
C ALA A 176 16.58 29.82 15.33
N TYR A 177 16.88 28.89 14.44
CA TYR A 177 16.55 29.01 13.03
C TYR A 177 15.57 27.92 12.59
N LEU A 178 14.77 28.26 11.56
CA LEU A 178 14.05 27.30 10.73
C LEU A 178 14.55 27.42 9.30
N ILE A 179 14.97 26.32 8.71
CA ILE A 179 15.38 26.23 7.31
C ILE A 179 14.26 25.50 6.55
N VAL A 180 13.91 26.01 5.39
CA VAL A 180 12.90 25.44 4.50
C VAL A 180 13.46 25.30 3.10
N ASN A 181 13.40 24.10 2.55
CA ASN A 181 13.72 23.84 1.15
C ASN A 181 12.45 23.36 0.43
N PRO A 182 12.07 23.96 -0.71
CA PRO A 182 11.29 23.20 -1.68
C PRO A 182 12.17 22.07 -2.19
N ASN A 183 11.62 20.86 -2.33
CA ASN A 183 12.39 19.71 -2.79
C ASN A 183 12.60 19.81 -4.31
N SER A 184 13.42 20.75 -4.73
CA SER A 184 13.62 21.11 -6.14
C SER A 184 14.97 20.59 -6.67
N ASP A 185 15.22 19.29 -6.51
CA ASP A 185 16.47 18.67 -6.97
C ASP A 185 16.64 18.79 -8.49
N GLU A 186 15.53 18.85 -9.24
CA GLU A 186 15.50 19.07 -10.69
C GLU A 186 15.45 20.56 -11.11
N GLY A 187 15.45 21.50 -10.15
CA GLY A 187 15.29 22.93 -10.41
C GLY A 187 13.83 23.38 -10.60
N LYS A 188 13.64 24.68 -10.93
CA LYS A 188 12.33 25.31 -11.15
C LYS A 188 11.41 25.38 -9.90
N GLY A 189 11.92 25.15 -8.71
CA GLY A 189 11.19 25.41 -7.47
C GLY A 189 11.04 26.90 -7.18
N TYR A 190 10.18 27.23 -6.24
CA TYR A 190 9.92 28.60 -5.78
C TYR A 190 9.70 28.61 -4.27
N ILE A 191 10.22 29.63 -3.60
CA ILE A 191 9.94 29.90 -2.18
C ILE A 191 9.88 31.40 -1.92
N GLU A 192 8.94 31.80 -1.06
CA GLU A 192 8.69 33.21 -0.67
C GLU A 192 8.38 33.31 0.82
N ILE A 193 8.88 34.36 1.47
CA ILE A 193 8.68 34.71 2.87
C ILE A 193 7.74 35.91 2.94
N ASP A 194 6.55 35.76 3.50
CA ASP A 194 5.61 36.83 3.84
C ASP A 194 5.69 37.11 5.36
N THR A 195 6.45 38.14 5.72
CA THR A 195 6.64 38.52 7.13
C THR A 195 5.38 39.16 7.77
N ILE A 196 4.45 39.68 6.96
CA ILE A 196 3.22 40.27 7.46
C ILE A 196 2.21 39.19 7.84
N LYS A 197 2.06 38.18 6.97
CA LYS A 197 1.20 37.04 7.22
C LYS A 197 1.86 35.99 8.12
N LYS A 198 3.16 36.13 8.43
CA LYS A 198 3.98 35.13 9.11
C LYS A 198 3.93 33.78 8.40
N GLN A 199 4.20 33.76 7.09
CA GLN A 199 4.14 32.59 6.24
C GLN A 199 5.41 32.43 5.39
N ILE A 200 5.75 31.18 5.11
CA ILE A 200 6.59 30.80 3.98
C ILE A 200 5.69 29.99 3.02
N ARG A 201 5.76 30.29 1.74
CA ARG A 201 5.02 29.60 0.71
C ARG A 201 5.88 29.28 -0.49
N GLY A 202 5.54 28.25 -1.21
CA GLY A 202 6.32 27.86 -2.36
C GLY A 202 5.73 26.68 -3.11
N TYR A 203 6.49 26.20 -4.06
CA TYR A 203 6.15 24.97 -4.79
C TYR A 203 7.40 24.22 -5.26
N ASN A 204 7.22 22.92 -5.46
CA ASN A 204 8.15 22.02 -6.11
C ASN A 204 7.46 21.38 -7.33
N PRO A 205 8.01 21.47 -8.55
CA PRO A 205 7.49 20.74 -9.71
C PRO A 205 7.56 19.24 -9.50
N VAL A 206 6.50 18.52 -9.88
CA VAL A 206 6.46 17.07 -9.78
C VAL A 206 7.01 16.45 -11.06
N HIS A 207 7.92 15.49 -10.92
CA HIS A 207 8.57 14.74 -12.01
C HIS A 207 8.22 13.26 -11.95
N ARG A 208 8.13 12.62 -13.11
CA ARG A 208 7.81 11.20 -13.27
C ARG A 208 9.09 10.42 -13.53
N ILE A 209 9.32 9.33 -12.81
CA ILE A 209 10.58 8.57 -12.96
C ILE A 209 10.55 7.46 -14.01
N TYR A 210 9.38 6.86 -14.27
CA TYR A 210 9.31 5.69 -15.17
C TYR A 210 9.21 6.05 -16.67
N GLN A 211 9.22 7.34 -16.98
CA GLN A 211 9.24 7.85 -18.37
C GLN A 211 10.50 8.65 -18.63
N GLY A 212 11.61 8.23 -18.07
CA GLY A 212 12.85 8.98 -18.01
C GLY A 212 12.96 9.79 -16.72
N TRP A 213 14.16 9.98 -16.29
CA TRP A 213 14.44 10.80 -15.12
C TRP A 213 14.10 12.25 -15.39
N GLY A 214 13.32 12.87 -14.50
CA GLY A 214 13.04 14.29 -14.55
C GLY A 214 11.98 14.74 -15.54
N GLU A 215 11.22 13.83 -16.17
CA GLU A 215 10.07 14.22 -16.99
C GLU A 215 8.98 14.87 -16.13
N PRO A 216 8.50 16.10 -16.47
CA PRO A 216 7.45 16.76 -15.71
C PRO A 216 6.14 15.97 -15.71
N ALA A 217 5.50 15.86 -14.54
CA ALA A 217 4.16 15.30 -14.43
C ALA A 217 3.04 16.28 -14.81
N GLY A 218 3.39 17.57 -15.01
CA GLY A 218 2.47 18.61 -15.48
C GLY A 218 1.77 19.39 -14.36
N TYR A 219 2.13 19.18 -13.10
CA TYR A 219 1.63 19.92 -11.94
C TYR A 219 2.73 20.12 -10.89
N ASN A 220 2.45 20.92 -9.86
CA ASN A 220 3.39 21.22 -8.78
C ASN A 220 2.83 20.72 -7.44
N GLY A 221 3.73 20.41 -6.52
CA GLY A 221 3.42 20.33 -5.10
C GLY A 221 3.57 21.69 -4.46
N TYR A 222 2.46 22.39 -4.20
CA TYR A 222 2.44 23.67 -3.52
C TYR A 222 2.43 23.47 -2.02
N PHE A 223 3.03 24.38 -1.26
CA PHE A 223 3.02 24.34 0.19
C PHE A 223 2.88 25.71 0.83
N ILE A 224 2.35 25.70 2.06
CA ILE A 224 2.31 26.82 2.99
C ILE A 224 2.83 26.36 4.33
N ILE A 225 3.66 27.21 4.95
CA ILE A 225 4.17 27.06 6.31
C ILE A 225 3.79 28.31 7.08
N GLU A 226 3.13 28.17 8.21
CA GLU A 226 2.83 29.25 9.14
C GLU A 226 3.67 29.12 10.40
N TYR A 227 4.11 30.27 10.95
CA TYR A 227 4.81 30.34 12.23
C TYR A 227 4.15 31.35 13.17
N GLN A 228 4.12 31.01 14.46
CA GLN A 228 3.47 31.85 15.48
C GLN A 228 4.45 32.90 16.04
N ASN A 229 5.70 32.52 16.23
CA ASN A 229 6.70 33.30 16.94
C ASN A 229 7.16 34.53 16.13
N GLU A 230 7.74 35.52 16.82
CA GLU A 230 8.37 36.67 16.17
C GLU A 230 9.73 36.28 15.56
N ILE A 231 10.04 36.87 14.41
CA ILE A 231 11.33 36.68 13.74
C ILE A 231 12.20 37.94 13.89
N GLU A 232 13.50 37.76 13.99
CA GLU A 232 14.51 38.82 14.02
C GLU A 232 15.21 39.01 12.67
N GLU A 233 15.36 37.87 11.93
CA GLU A 233 16.05 37.86 10.65
C GLU A 233 15.41 36.83 9.72
N TYR A 234 15.53 37.06 8.43
CA TYR A 234 15.11 36.15 7.39
C TYR A 234 15.95 36.34 6.12
N GLY A 235 15.89 35.35 5.26
CA GLY A 235 16.52 35.44 3.94
C GLY A 235 16.32 34.18 3.13
N THR A 236 16.85 34.22 1.93
CA THR A 236 16.89 33.07 1.03
C THR A 236 18.31 32.63 0.77
N PHE A 237 18.49 31.46 0.18
CA PHE A 237 19.79 30.96 -0.24
C PHE A 237 19.70 30.14 -1.52
N ARG A 238 20.81 30.03 -2.22
CA ARG A 238 21.02 29.12 -3.35
C ARG A 238 22.39 28.50 -3.24
N HIS A 239 22.44 27.17 -3.09
CA HIS A 239 23.68 26.46 -2.79
C HIS A 239 24.40 27.15 -1.61
N ASP A 240 25.67 27.53 -1.74
CA ASP A 240 26.50 28.19 -0.74
C ASP A 240 26.29 29.70 -0.62
N SER A 241 25.41 30.28 -1.41
CA SER A 241 25.16 31.74 -1.45
C SER A 241 23.95 32.11 -0.60
N LEU A 242 24.15 32.95 0.43
CA LEU A 242 23.12 33.41 1.36
C LEU A 242 22.70 34.86 1.01
N PHE A 243 21.42 35.13 1.02
CA PHE A 243 20.82 36.43 0.69
C PHE A 243 19.96 36.94 1.85
N ALA A 244 20.59 37.58 2.83
CA ALA A 244 19.92 38.14 4.01
C ALA A 244 18.92 39.23 3.60
N GLY A 245 17.71 39.21 4.19
CA GLY A 245 16.62 40.13 3.90
C GLY A 245 15.90 39.91 2.57
N GLN A 246 16.37 38.99 1.74
CA GLN A 246 15.68 38.62 0.50
C GLN A 246 14.43 37.79 0.79
N ARG A 247 13.30 38.15 0.18
CA ARG A 247 12.01 37.54 0.46
C ARG A 247 11.65 36.35 -0.44
N GLN A 248 12.24 36.25 -1.61
CA GLN A 248 11.87 35.20 -2.56
C GLN A 248 13.06 34.74 -3.39
N ILE A 249 13.02 33.48 -3.81
CA ILE A 249 13.96 32.92 -4.77
C ILE A 249 13.25 31.86 -5.61
N ALA A 250 13.63 31.76 -6.89
CA ALA A 250 13.03 30.85 -7.85
C ALA A 250 14.10 30.27 -8.80
N ASP A 251 13.70 29.26 -9.57
CA ASP A 251 14.42 28.73 -10.73
C ASP A 251 15.88 28.32 -10.45
N GLY A 252 16.03 27.23 -9.74
CA GLY A 252 17.35 26.64 -9.49
C GLY A 252 17.31 25.48 -8.52
N THR A 253 18.33 24.65 -8.59
CA THR A 253 18.58 23.63 -7.59
C THR A 253 19.15 24.26 -6.31
N GLY A 254 19.03 23.57 -5.19
CA GLY A 254 19.62 23.98 -3.93
C GLY A 254 19.12 25.32 -3.38
N ILE A 255 17.87 25.72 -3.71
CA ILE A 255 17.24 26.92 -3.17
C ILE A 255 16.55 26.65 -1.83
N GLY A 256 16.39 27.70 -1.03
CA GLY A 256 15.65 27.64 0.23
C GLY A 256 15.48 28.98 0.91
N ALA A 257 14.82 28.94 2.06
CA ALA A 257 14.61 30.09 2.93
C ALA A 257 15.03 29.77 4.36
N TYR A 258 15.40 30.81 5.12
CA TYR A 258 15.61 30.68 6.55
C TYR A 258 14.91 31.79 7.33
N LEU A 259 14.51 31.46 8.54
CA LEU A 259 14.01 32.39 9.56
C LEU A 259 14.89 32.26 10.80
N ARG A 260 15.23 33.39 11.45
CA ARG A 260 15.77 33.43 12.80
C ARG A 260 14.67 33.96 13.74
N PHE A 261 14.33 33.19 14.74
CA PHE A 261 13.29 33.53 15.71
C PHE A 261 13.85 34.32 16.87
N LYS A 262 13.03 35.24 17.37
CA LYS A 262 13.25 35.88 18.64
C LYS A 262 12.90 34.88 19.77
N MET A 263 13.92 34.44 20.48
CA MET A 263 13.72 33.47 21.55
C MET A 263 13.12 34.10 22.79
N HIS A 264 12.07 33.48 23.30
CA HIS A 264 11.51 33.72 24.62
C HIS A 264 11.74 32.45 25.44
N SER A 265 12.41 32.55 26.57
CA SER A 265 13.07 31.47 27.31
C SER A 265 12.18 30.28 27.78
N GLU A 266 10.87 30.27 27.50
CA GLU A 266 9.95 29.24 28.01
C GLU A 266 8.89 28.77 26.98
N ARG A 267 8.99 29.18 25.72
CA ARG A 267 7.98 28.80 24.71
C ARG A 267 8.61 28.04 23.57
N PRO A 268 8.06 26.85 23.20
CA PRO A 268 8.48 26.18 21.98
C PRO A 268 8.10 27.01 20.75
N ILE A 269 8.81 26.78 19.65
CA ILE A 269 8.45 27.31 18.36
C ILE A 269 7.41 26.34 17.74
N LEU A 270 6.25 26.86 17.40
CA LEU A 270 5.19 26.12 16.74
C LEU A 270 5.15 26.50 15.25
N ILE A 271 5.12 25.47 14.41
CA ILE A 271 5.04 25.58 12.95
C ILE A 271 3.86 24.75 12.48
N LYS A 272 3.01 25.32 11.61
CA LYS A 272 2.01 24.56 10.85
C LYS A 272 2.39 24.53 9.39
N ALA A 273 2.09 23.42 8.73
CA ALA A 273 2.38 23.27 7.31
C ALA A 273 1.25 22.52 6.61
N ALA A 274 1.01 22.84 5.35
CA ALA A 274 0.10 22.09 4.48
C ALA A 274 0.58 22.12 3.03
N SER A 275 0.12 21.14 2.25
CA SER A 275 0.34 21.12 0.81
C SER A 275 -0.95 21.02 0.00
N SER A 276 -0.81 21.26 -1.30
CA SER A 276 -1.83 21.09 -2.33
C SER A 276 -1.16 20.76 -3.66
N PHE A 277 -1.86 20.04 -4.52
CA PHE A 277 -1.43 19.85 -5.91
C PHE A 277 -2.10 20.82 -6.89
N THR A 278 -2.97 21.70 -6.39
CA THR A 278 -3.67 22.68 -7.25
C THR A 278 -2.99 24.05 -7.25
N ASP A 279 -2.91 24.70 -6.10
CA ASP A 279 -2.30 26.02 -5.94
C ASP A 279 -1.99 26.33 -4.46
N MET A 280 -1.36 27.48 -4.21
CA MET A 280 -1.05 27.94 -2.84
C MET A 280 -2.32 28.27 -2.04
N GLU A 281 -3.41 28.68 -2.69
CA GLU A 281 -4.70 28.93 -2.05
C GLU A 281 -5.32 27.61 -1.57
N GLY A 282 -5.20 26.53 -2.36
CA GLY A 282 -5.58 25.17 -1.96
C GLY A 282 -4.82 24.71 -0.71
N ALA A 283 -3.50 24.92 -0.67
CA ALA A 283 -2.70 24.60 0.51
C ALA A 283 -3.15 25.40 1.74
N GLN A 284 -3.50 26.69 1.59
CA GLN A 284 -4.04 27.51 2.69
C GLN A 284 -5.39 26.97 3.17
N LYS A 285 -6.31 26.67 2.25
CA LYS A 285 -7.62 26.09 2.61
C LYS A 285 -7.49 24.75 3.34
N ASN A 286 -6.55 23.91 2.90
CA ASN A 286 -6.23 22.66 3.56
C ASN A 286 -5.79 22.89 5.00
N LEU A 287 -4.86 23.84 5.23
CA LEU A 287 -4.38 24.19 6.56
C LEU A 287 -5.47 24.74 7.46
N ASP A 288 -6.22 25.72 6.98
CA ASP A 288 -7.28 26.39 7.73
C ASP A 288 -8.43 25.45 8.12
N THR A 289 -8.70 24.44 7.27
CA THR A 289 -9.75 23.46 7.51
C THR A 289 -9.29 22.36 8.48
N GLU A 290 -8.11 21.83 8.29
CA GLU A 290 -7.64 20.65 9.03
C GLU A 290 -7.00 21.02 10.37
N ILE A 291 -6.24 22.15 10.44
CA ILE A 291 -5.57 22.60 11.67
C ILE A 291 -5.80 24.12 11.86
N PRO A 292 -7.06 24.54 12.21
CA PRO A 292 -7.40 25.96 12.37
C PRO A 292 -6.79 26.62 13.62
N HIS A 293 -6.18 25.83 14.49
CA HIS A 293 -5.67 26.26 15.79
C HIS A 293 -4.16 25.98 15.93
N TRP A 294 -3.56 26.50 17.01
CA TRP A 294 -2.16 26.29 17.35
C TRP A 294 -1.98 25.27 18.52
N ASP A 295 -2.94 24.41 18.73
CA ASP A 295 -2.93 23.40 19.78
C ASP A 295 -2.39 22.06 19.23
N PHE A 296 -1.11 21.81 19.47
CA PHE A 296 -0.39 20.59 19.05
C PHE A 296 -1.03 19.35 19.67
N ASP A 297 -1.31 19.38 20.97
CA ASP A 297 -1.78 18.19 21.69
C ASP A 297 -3.21 17.81 21.29
N ARG A 298 -4.05 18.80 20.96
CA ARG A 298 -5.37 18.57 20.38
C ARG A 298 -5.28 17.89 19.01
N THR A 299 -4.42 18.37 18.10
CA THR A 299 -4.23 17.74 16.80
C THR A 299 -3.76 16.29 16.95
N ARG A 300 -2.84 16.02 17.86
CA ARG A 300 -2.36 14.67 18.18
C ARG A 300 -3.49 13.77 18.71
N GLN A 301 -4.34 14.28 19.59
CA GLN A 301 -5.47 13.51 20.14
C GLN A 301 -6.51 13.19 19.06
N GLU A 302 -6.79 14.13 18.17
CA GLU A 302 -7.71 13.92 17.03
C GLU A 302 -7.16 12.81 16.12
N LEU A 303 -5.88 12.86 15.76
CA LEU A 303 -5.25 11.83 14.92
C LEU A 303 -5.17 10.46 15.64
N ASN A 304 -4.88 10.44 16.95
CA ASN A 304 -4.95 9.21 17.76
C ASN A 304 -6.34 8.56 17.65
N SER A 305 -7.41 9.36 17.77
CA SER A 305 -8.78 8.85 17.70
C SER A 305 -9.12 8.28 16.32
N ILE A 306 -8.63 8.89 15.27
CA ILE A 306 -8.82 8.41 13.88
C ILE A 306 -8.13 7.05 13.68
N TRP A 307 -6.89 6.91 14.15
CA TRP A 307 -6.16 5.64 14.06
C TRP A 307 -6.76 4.56 14.97
N GLU A 308 -7.19 4.90 16.19
CA GLU A 308 -7.87 3.96 17.07
C GLU A 308 -9.14 3.41 16.41
N GLN A 309 -9.93 4.29 15.79
CA GLN A 309 -11.12 3.87 15.03
C GLN A 309 -10.75 2.95 13.86
N ARG A 310 -9.67 3.26 13.12
CA ARG A 310 -9.23 2.44 11.97
C ARG A 310 -8.74 1.07 12.41
N LEU A 311 -7.84 1.02 13.39
CA LEU A 311 -7.24 -0.23 13.85
C LEU A 311 -8.29 -1.13 14.54
N SER A 312 -9.24 -0.56 15.29
CA SER A 312 -10.32 -1.30 15.94
C SER A 312 -11.37 -1.89 14.99
N GLN A 313 -11.28 -1.63 13.69
CA GLN A 313 -12.12 -2.34 12.70
C GLN A 313 -11.86 -3.85 12.69
N VAL A 314 -10.61 -4.26 12.99
CA VAL A 314 -10.27 -5.67 13.18
C VAL A 314 -9.66 -5.85 14.55
N THR A 315 -10.36 -6.53 15.44
CA THR A 315 -9.84 -6.83 16.78
C THR A 315 -9.32 -8.25 16.85
N VAL A 316 -8.17 -8.43 17.52
CA VAL A 316 -7.55 -9.74 17.73
C VAL A 316 -7.36 -10.01 19.23
N GLN A 317 -7.60 -11.26 19.65
CA GLN A 317 -7.37 -11.68 21.02
C GLN A 317 -6.14 -12.59 21.08
N THR A 318 -5.12 -12.14 21.78
CA THR A 318 -3.91 -12.91 22.08
C THR A 318 -3.18 -12.28 23.26
N ASN A 319 -2.47 -13.10 24.03
CA ASN A 319 -1.55 -12.64 25.09
C ASN A 319 -0.13 -12.41 24.54
N ASN A 320 0.12 -12.73 23.28
CA ASN A 320 1.42 -12.52 22.66
C ASN A 320 1.48 -11.09 22.07
N ARG A 321 2.23 -10.23 22.74
CA ARG A 321 2.42 -8.84 22.34
C ARG A 321 3.04 -8.72 20.94
N ASN A 322 4.05 -9.50 20.62
CA ASN A 322 4.73 -9.49 19.34
C ASN A 322 3.78 -9.83 18.17
N ASP A 323 2.85 -10.78 18.37
CA ASP A 323 1.87 -11.12 17.33
C ASP A 323 0.85 -9.98 17.10
N LYS A 324 0.45 -9.27 18.20
CA LYS A 324 -0.36 -8.04 18.09
C LYS A 324 0.38 -6.94 17.33
N GLU A 325 1.63 -6.71 17.64
CA GLU A 325 2.47 -5.69 17.02
C GLU A 325 2.65 -5.96 15.51
N LYS A 326 2.93 -7.20 15.10
CA LYS A 326 2.95 -7.59 13.70
C LYS A 326 1.61 -7.33 13.01
N PHE A 327 0.50 -7.69 13.64
CA PHE A 327 -0.84 -7.56 13.06
C PHE A 327 -1.25 -6.10 12.88
N TYR A 328 -1.17 -5.30 13.96
CA TYR A 328 -1.57 -3.89 13.87
C TYR A 328 -0.58 -3.04 13.07
N GLY A 329 0.70 -3.38 13.08
CA GLY A 329 1.70 -2.78 12.19
C GLY A 329 1.39 -3.06 10.70
N ALA A 330 0.98 -4.28 10.36
CA ALA A 330 0.54 -4.60 9.00
C ALA A 330 -0.77 -3.88 8.61
N LEU A 331 -1.75 -3.83 9.51
CA LEU A 331 -3.02 -3.12 9.26
C LEU A 331 -2.80 -1.60 9.09
N TYR A 332 -1.84 -1.02 9.82
CA TYR A 332 -1.42 0.37 9.68
C TYR A 332 -0.84 0.62 8.29
N ARG A 333 0.16 -0.16 7.84
CA ARG A 333 0.77 0.00 6.51
C ARG A 333 -0.22 -0.26 5.37
N ALA A 334 -1.12 -1.24 5.50
CA ALA A 334 -2.22 -1.49 4.56
C ALA A 334 -3.30 -0.39 4.53
N SER A 335 -3.10 0.71 5.28
CA SER A 335 -4.01 1.86 5.30
C SER A 335 -3.40 3.12 4.69
N PHE A 336 -2.29 3.03 3.96
CA PHE A 336 -1.59 4.19 3.40
C PHE A 336 -2.05 4.57 2.00
N LEU A 337 -2.07 3.61 1.11
CA LEU A 337 -2.31 3.84 -0.31
C LEU A 337 -3.56 3.06 -0.77
N PRO A 338 -4.21 3.50 -1.86
CA PRO A 338 -4.04 4.76 -2.58
C PRO A 338 -4.28 5.98 -1.68
N ARG A 339 -3.56 7.10 -1.96
CA ARG A 339 -3.69 8.33 -1.18
C ARG A 339 -4.81 9.23 -1.68
N THR A 340 -5.40 10.01 -0.80
CA THR A 340 -6.22 11.16 -1.16
C THR A 340 -5.37 12.16 -1.96
N PHE A 341 -5.90 12.67 -3.07
CA PHE A 341 -5.15 13.54 -3.96
C PHE A 341 -5.81 14.90 -4.20
N ASN A 342 -7.07 15.07 -3.79
CA ASN A 342 -7.79 16.32 -3.87
C ASN A 342 -7.64 17.18 -2.61
N ASP A 343 -7.75 18.49 -2.77
CA ASP A 343 -7.86 19.46 -1.68
C ASP A 343 -9.18 19.29 -0.90
N VAL A 344 -9.30 19.96 0.25
CA VAL A 344 -10.51 19.91 1.09
C VAL A 344 -11.75 20.44 0.36
N ASP A 345 -11.58 21.32 -0.62
CA ASP A 345 -12.65 21.82 -1.47
C ASP A 345 -12.96 20.90 -2.67
N GLY A 346 -12.28 19.76 -2.78
CA GLY A 346 -12.47 18.74 -3.81
C GLY A 346 -11.70 18.99 -5.11
N ARG A 347 -10.93 20.08 -5.25
CA ARG A 347 -10.10 20.33 -6.45
C ARG A 347 -8.89 19.41 -6.50
N TYR A 348 -8.52 19.00 -7.71
CA TYR A 348 -7.31 18.22 -7.99
C TYR A 348 -6.82 18.47 -9.43
N PRO A 349 -5.53 18.27 -9.75
CA PRO A 349 -5.04 18.31 -11.12
C PRO A 349 -5.68 17.21 -11.94
N SER A 350 -6.11 17.52 -13.17
CA SER A 350 -6.63 16.50 -14.08
C SER A 350 -5.59 15.40 -14.33
N PHE A 351 -6.05 14.16 -14.53
CA PHE A 351 -5.16 13.06 -14.86
C PHE A 351 -4.48 13.25 -16.20
N SER A 352 -3.20 12.85 -16.29
CA SER A 352 -2.35 13.06 -17.45
C SER A 352 -1.98 14.54 -17.67
N THR A 353 -1.12 14.85 -18.60
CA THR A 353 -0.39 16.13 -18.69
C THR A 353 -1.21 17.33 -19.18
N GLY A 354 -0.84 18.53 -18.68
CA GLY A 354 -1.22 19.82 -19.27
C GLY A 354 -2.65 20.28 -19.00
N HIS A 355 -3.28 19.84 -17.92
CA HIS A 355 -4.71 19.93 -17.74
C HIS A 355 -5.18 20.92 -16.67
N PRO A 356 -6.36 21.51 -16.89
CA PRO A 356 -7.02 22.31 -15.88
C PRO A 356 -7.39 21.47 -14.65
N PHE A 357 -7.63 22.14 -13.52
CA PHE A 357 -8.13 21.49 -12.32
C PHE A 357 -9.50 20.87 -12.54
N ARG A 358 -9.76 19.77 -11.85
CA ARG A 358 -11.03 19.10 -11.77
C ARG A 358 -11.62 19.27 -10.37
N GLN A 359 -12.90 19.02 -10.26
CA GLN A 359 -13.65 19.02 -9.02
C GLN A 359 -14.23 17.62 -8.81
N SER A 360 -13.95 17.01 -7.69
CA SER A 360 -14.57 15.73 -7.35
C SER A 360 -16.07 15.93 -7.08
N ALA A 361 -16.90 15.04 -7.59
CA ALA A 361 -18.35 15.12 -7.44
C ALA A 361 -18.81 14.62 -6.05
N ASN A 362 -19.91 15.21 -5.54
CA ASN A 362 -20.63 14.73 -4.36
C ASN A 362 -19.78 14.58 -3.08
N GLY A 363 -18.69 15.35 -2.94
CA GLY A 363 -17.83 15.33 -1.76
C GLY A 363 -17.01 14.04 -1.59
N ARG A 364 -16.89 13.20 -2.64
CA ARG A 364 -15.97 12.06 -2.62
C ARG A 364 -14.53 12.52 -2.75
N ASN A 365 -13.60 11.70 -2.28
CA ASN A 365 -12.18 11.94 -2.56
C ASN A 365 -11.78 11.37 -3.92
N TYR A 366 -10.78 12.01 -4.54
CA TYR A 366 -10.06 11.49 -5.68
C TYR A 366 -8.74 10.85 -5.18
N TYR A 367 -8.46 9.63 -5.63
CA TYR A 367 -7.33 8.84 -5.15
C TYR A 367 -6.27 8.63 -6.22
N GLU A 368 -5.00 8.53 -5.77
CA GLU A 368 -3.82 8.35 -6.62
C GLU A 368 -2.79 7.42 -5.98
N ASP A 369 -1.75 7.04 -6.75
CA ASP A 369 -0.67 6.13 -6.36
C ASP A 369 -1.19 4.74 -5.97
N TYR A 370 -1.68 4.01 -6.97
CA TYR A 370 -2.33 2.72 -6.74
C TYR A 370 -1.35 1.55 -6.63
N SER A 371 -0.16 1.61 -7.24
CA SER A 371 0.74 0.46 -7.36
C SER A 371 -0.02 -0.80 -7.82
N MET A 372 -0.70 -0.69 -8.96
CA MET A 372 -1.81 -1.60 -9.30
C MET A 372 -1.38 -3.05 -9.53
N TRP A 373 -0.16 -3.29 -10.02
CA TRP A 373 0.38 -4.64 -10.20
C TRP A 373 0.46 -5.42 -8.88
N ASP A 374 0.66 -4.71 -7.77
CA ASP A 374 0.78 -5.25 -6.42
C ASP A 374 -0.58 -5.33 -5.75
N THR A 375 -1.26 -4.21 -5.63
CA THR A 375 -2.34 -3.97 -4.67
C THR A 375 -3.66 -4.67 -5.00
N TYR A 376 -3.89 -5.03 -6.29
CA TYR A 376 -5.11 -5.75 -6.68
C TYR A 376 -5.22 -7.12 -5.99
N ARG A 377 -4.09 -7.74 -5.60
CA ARG A 377 -4.01 -9.11 -5.09
C ARG A 377 -4.63 -9.26 -3.69
N ALA A 378 -4.30 -8.37 -2.75
CA ALA A 378 -4.83 -8.40 -1.38
C ALA A 378 -5.28 -7.04 -0.86
N LEU A 379 -4.57 -5.94 -1.15
CA LEU A 379 -4.90 -4.64 -0.57
C LEU A 379 -6.31 -4.19 -0.96
N HIS A 380 -6.64 -4.14 -2.25
CA HIS A 380 -7.98 -3.76 -2.70
C HIS A 380 -9.07 -4.72 -2.20
N PRO A 381 -8.91 -6.06 -2.23
CA PRO A 381 -9.82 -6.99 -1.56
C PRO A 381 -10.01 -6.72 -0.07
N LEU A 382 -8.96 -6.30 0.67
CA LEU A 382 -9.07 -5.93 2.08
C LEU A 382 -9.88 -4.64 2.27
N VAL A 383 -9.62 -3.63 1.44
CA VAL A 383 -10.39 -2.36 1.42
C VAL A 383 -11.86 -2.62 1.10
N ASN A 384 -12.17 -3.54 0.17
CA ASN A 384 -13.53 -3.95 -0.17
C ASN A 384 -14.30 -4.54 1.02
N ILE A 385 -13.60 -5.18 1.98
CA ILE A 385 -14.21 -5.69 3.21
C ILE A 385 -14.33 -4.59 4.28
N LEU A 386 -13.25 -3.86 4.54
CA LEU A 386 -13.16 -2.98 5.70
C LEU A 386 -13.81 -1.62 5.47
N THR A 387 -13.69 -1.07 4.25
CA THR A 387 -14.15 0.28 3.92
C THR A 387 -14.76 0.34 2.51
N PRO A 388 -15.88 -0.38 2.27
CA PRO A 388 -16.50 -0.53 0.95
C PRO A 388 -16.91 0.81 0.31
N LYS A 389 -17.31 1.82 1.11
CA LYS A 389 -17.60 3.15 0.58
C LYS A 389 -16.34 3.80 0.00
N LYS A 390 -15.24 3.76 0.74
CA LYS A 390 -13.93 4.27 0.27
C LYS A 390 -13.43 3.48 -0.94
N ALA A 391 -13.63 2.15 -0.96
CA ALA A 391 -13.31 1.32 -2.12
C ALA A 391 -14.00 1.83 -3.38
N GLY A 392 -15.30 2.16 -3.31
CA GLY A 392 -16.03 2.72 -4.44
C GLY A 392 -15.49 4.08 -4.90
N ASP A 393 -15.09 4.95 -3.99
CA ASP A 393 -14.46 6.23 -4.34
C ASP A 393 -13.09 6.03 -5.03
N MET A 394 -12.32 5.01 -4.60
CA MET A 394 -11.08 4.61 -5.28
C MET A 394 -11.36 4.08 -6.69
N MET A 395 -12.36 3.22 -6.84
CA MET A 395 -12.77 2.70 -8.15
C MET A 395 -13.28 3.83 -9.07
N GLN A 396 -14.07 4.77 -8.54
CA GLN A 396 -14.49 5.94 -9.31
C GLN A 396 -13.30 6.80 -9.76
N SER A 397 -12.25 6.90 -8.96
CA SER A 397 -11.05 7.64 -9.35
C SER A 397 -10.33 6.98 -10.55
N LEU A 398 -10.37 5.66 -10.68
CA LEU A 398 -9.89 4.97 -11.88
C LEU A 398 -10.78 5.25 -13.10
N VAL A 399 -12.09 5.33 -12.91
CA VAL A 399 -13.05 5.72 -13.96
C VAL A 399 -12.80 7.17 -14.39
N ASP A 400 -12.60 8.08 -13.44
CA ASP A 400 -12.28 9.48 -13.72
C ASP A 400 -10.96 9.60 -14.55
N LYS A 401 -9.96 8.77 -14.25
CA LYS A 401 -8.71 8.70 -15.04
C LYS A 401 -8.96 8.24 -16.47
N TYR A 402 -9.81 7.24 -16.66
CA TYR A 402 -10.22 6.80 -17.99
C TYR A 402 -10.92 7.91 -18.77
N GLU A 403 -11.88 8.60 -18.16
CA GLU A 403 -12.60 9.70 -18.80
C GLU A 403 -11.69 10.88 -19.17
N GLN A 404 -10.68 11.17 -18.35
CA GLN A 404 -9.75 12.29 -18.55
C GLN A 404 -8.63 11.94 -19.54
N GLY A 405 -8.10 10.74 -19.50
CA GLY A 405 -6.96 10.32 -20.32
C GLY A 405 -7.31 9.41 -21.50
N GLY A 406 -8.52 8.87 -21.55
CA GLY A 406 -9.00 8.01 -22.63
C GLY A 406 -8.65 6.52 -22.50
N TRP A 407 -7.82 6.12 -21.53
CA TRP A 407 -7.43 4.75 -21.25
C TRP A 407 -7.48 4.47 -19.75
N LEU A 408 -7.85 3.26 -19.34
CA LEU A 408 -7.56 2.84 -17.96
C LEU A 408 -6.03 2.72 -17.83
N PRO A 409 -5.45 3.32 -16.77
CA PRO A 409 -4.00 3.24 -16.60
C PRO A 409 -3.56 1.84 -16.17
N ILE A 410 -2.40 1.40 -16.64
CA ILE A 410 -1.80 0.12 -16.22
C ILE A 410 -1.25 0.23 -14.80
N PHE A 411 -0.50 1.30 -14.53
CA PHE A 411 0.12 1.55 -13.24
C PHE A 411 0.07 3.05 -12.92
N PRO A 412 -1.07 3.56 -12.41
CA PRO A 412 -1.25 4.99 -12.13
C PRO A 412 -0.43 5.44 -10.94
N CYS A 413 0.52 6.34 -11.19
CA CYS A 413 1.35 7.03 -10.24
C CYS A 413 1.65 8.46 -10.73
N TRP A 414 1.90 9.38 -9.81
CA TRP A 414 2.15 10.81 -10.13
C TRP A 414 1.03 11.43 -10.97
N ASN A 415 -0.20 11.00 -10.75
CA ASN A 415 -1.40 11.41 -11.50
C ASN A 415 -1.22 11.34 -13.03
N SER A 416 -0.56 10.30 -13.49
CA SER A 416 -0.13 10.14 -14.88
C SER A 416 -0.16 8.68 -15.31
N TYR A 417 -0.19 8.46 -16.62
CA TYR A 417 0.20 7.17 -17.17
C TYR A 417 1.67 6.89 -16.89
N THR A 418 1.99 5.65 -16.62
CA THR A 418 3.36 5.17 -16.49
C THR A 418 3.56 3.91 -17.31
N ALA A 419 4.77 3.69 -17.78
CA ALA A 419 5.16 2.43 -18.41
C ALA A 419 5.65 1.39 -17.37
N ALA A 420 5.46 1.67 -16.09
CA ALA A 420 5.85 0.80 -15.00
C ALA A 420 4.96 -0.44 -14.94
N MET A 421 5.57 -1.54 -14.59
CA MET A 421 4.96 -2.84 -14.39
C MET A 421 4.18 -3.37 -15.60
N ILE A 422 3.49 -4.47 -15.42
CA ILE A 422 2.79 -5.21 -16.47
C ILE A 422 1.34 -5.50 -16.05
N GLY A 423 0.63 -6.31 -16.84
CA GLY A 423 -0.78 -6.63 -16.61
C GLY A 423 -1.72 -5.49 -17.02
N ASP A 424 -2.97 -5.62 -16.64
CA ASP A 424 -4.04 -4.62 -16.83
C ASP A 424 -4.99 -4.64 -15.62
N HIS A 425 -4.39 -4.61 -14.43
CA HIS A 425 -5.06 -4.95 -13.17
C HIS A 425 -6.01 -3.89 -12.64
N CYS A 426 -6.14 -2.72 -13.29
CA CYS A 426 -7.31 -1.87 -13.07
C CYS A 426 -8.60 -2.62 -13.37
N ILE A 427 -8.60 -3.53 -14.37
CA ILE A 427 -9.72 -4.44 -14.65
C ILE A 427 -9.98 -5.33 -13.42
N SER A 428 -8.93 -5.88 -12.84
CA SER A 428 -9.05 -6.75 -11.67
C SER A 428 -9.62 -6.02 -10.46
N ALA A 429 -9.12 -4.82 -10.14
CA ALA A 429 -9.58 -4.03 -9.00
C ALA A 429 -11.05 -3.58 -9.16
N LEU A 430 -11.41 -3.04 -10.34
CA LEU A 430 -12.78 -2.62 -10.66
C LEU A 430 -13.73 -3.81 -10.66
N GLY A 431 -13.32 -4.93 -11.27
CA GLY A 431 -14.10 -6.16 -11.34
C GLY A 431 -14.33 -6.79 -9.97
N ASP A 432 -13.28 -6.89 -9.13
CA ASP A 432 -13.40 -7.43 -7.78
C ASP A 432 -14.37 -6.61 -6.92
N ALA A 433 -14.25 -5.28 -6.98
CA ALA A 433 -15.17 -4.39 -6.28
C ALA A 433 -16.62 -4.58 -6.72
N TYR A 434 -16.88 -4.66 -8.04
CA TYR A 434 -18.22 -4.84 -8.58
C TYR A 434 -18.81 -6.21 -8.23
N ILE A 435 -18.05 -7.29 -8.39
CA ILE A 435 -18.47 -8.67 -8.06
C ILE A 435 -18.80 -8.78 -6.56
N LYS A 436 -18.07 -8.10 -5.71
CA LYS A 436 -18.26 -8.06 -4.25
C LYS A 436 -19.35 -7.09 -3.79
N GLY A 437 -20.06 -6.45 -4.71
CA GLY A 437 -21.26 -5.65 -4.40
C GLY A 437 -21.01 -4.17 -4.15
N ILE A 438 -19.84 -3.64 -4.43
CA ILE A 438 -19.56 -2.19 -4.38
C ILE A 438 -20.21 -1.53 -5.58
N ARG A 439 -21.02 -0.46 -5.34
CA ARG A 439 -21.87 0.16 -6.36
C ARG A 439 -21.74 1.69 -6.45
N ASN A 440 -20.94 2.32 -5.61
CA ASN A 440 -20.78 3.77 -5.62
C ASN A 440 -19.69 4.25 -6.61
N PHE A 441 -19.63 3.63 -7.79
CA PHE A 441 -18.84 4.06 -8.94
C PHE A 441 -19.58 3.70 -10.25
N ASP A 442 -19.24 4.40 -11.33
CA ASP A 442 -19.86 4.17 -12.65
C ASP A 442 -19.31 2.91 -13.31
N ILE A 443 -19.98 1.80 -13.11
CA ILE A 443 -19.59 0.49 -13.69
C ILE A 443 -19.73 0.46 -15.21
N ASN A 444 -20.66 1.21 -15.80
CA ASN A 444 -20.82 1.22 -17.26
C ASN A 444 -19.63 1.90 -17.91
N LYS A 445 -19.20 3.05 -17.36
CA LYS A 445 -18.01 3.76 -17.83
C LYS A 445 -16.72 2.97 -17.53
N ALA A 446 -16.65 2.31 -16.39
CA ALA A 446 -15.57 1.37 -16.07
C ALA A 446 -15.47 0.24 -17.11
N CYS A 447 -16.61 -0.39 -17.45
CA CYS A 447 -16.68 -1.46 -18.44
C CYS A 447 -16.26 -0.99 -19.84
N GLU A 448 -16.63 0.24 -20.22
CA GLU A 448 -16.16 0.87 -21.47
C GLU A 448 -14.64 0.98 -21.51
N GLY A 449 -14.02 1.45 -20.42
CA GLY A 449 -12.56 1.54 -20.28
C GLY A 449 -11.87 0.17 -20.29
N MET A 450 -12.41 -0.82 -19.57
CA MET A 450 -11.90 -2.19 -19.55
C MET A 450 -11.91 -2.82 -20.96
N LEU A 451 -13.03 -2.67 -21.68
CA LEU A 451 -13.17 -3.17 -23.07
C LEU A 451 -12.20 -2.45 -24.01
N ARG A 452 -12.01 -1.14 -23.84
CA ARG A 452 -11.04 -0.40 -24.63
C ARG A 452 -9.63 -0.97 -24.45
N ASN A 453 -9.17 -1.15 -23.21
CA ASN A 453 -7.87 -1.74 -22.93
C ASN A 453 -7.73 -3.16 -23.49
N ALA A 454 -8.78 -3.99 -23.37
CA ALA A 454 -8.75 -5.38 -23.78
C ALA A 454 -8.79 -5.60 -25.31
N PHE A 455 -9.31 -4.63 -26.11
CA PHE A 455 -9.60 -4.82 -27.52
C PHE A 455 -9.01 -3.75 -28.45
N ARG A 456 -8.40 -2.68 -27.91
CA ARG A 456 -7.86 -1.57 -28.72
C ARG A 456 -6.39 -1.33 -28.41
N THR A 457 -5.67 -0.83 -29.38
CA THR A 457 -4.30 -0.35 -29.25
C THR A 457 -4.28 1.18 -29.34
N PRO A 458 -3.34 1.85 -28.68
CA PRO A 458 -3.13 3.29 -28.81
C PRO A 458 -2.89 3.71 -30.28
N ALA A 459 -3.22 4.96 -30.59
CA ALA A 459 -3.12 5.49 -31.96
C ALA A 459 -1.67 5.79 -32.35
N THR A 460 -0.82 6.16 -31.40
CA THR A 460 0.57 6.55 -31.64
C THR A 460 1.53 5.65 -30.89
N TYR A 461 2.77 5.56 -31.39
CA TYR A 461 3.84 4.84 -30.69
C TYR A 461 4.20 5.49 -29.35
N GLU A 462 4.09 6.81 -29.24
CA GLU A 462 4.35 7.55 -28.00
C GLU A 462 3.34 7.18 -26.90
N GLU A 463 2.05 7.16 -27.20
CA GLU A 463 1.01 6.66 -26.28
C GLU A 463 1.30 5.23 -25.84
N TYR A 464 1.65 4.37 -26.81
CA TYR A 464 1.98 2.95 -26.57
C TYR A 464 3.21 2.79 -25.65
N LYS A 465 4.28 3.53 -25.92
CA LYS A 465 5.51 3.54 -25.13
C LYS A 465 5.26 4.04 -23.69
N ASN A 466 4.38 5.01 -23.54
CA ASN A 466 4.04 5.62 -22.25
C ASN A 466 3.03 4.82 -21.42
N GLY A 467 2.65 3.62 -21.83
CA GLY A 467 1.84 2.70 -21.03
C GLY A 467 0.33 2.91 -21.17
N MET A 468 -0.13 3.52 -22.26
CA MET A 468 -1.55 3.56 -22.60
C MET A 468 -1.94 2.26 -23.28
N GLY A 469 -3.03 1.63 -22.83
CA GLY A 469 -3.49 0.33 -23.34
C GLY A 469 -2.53 -0.83 -23.02
N ARG A 470 -2.93 -2.04 -23.44
CA ARG A 470 -2.12 -3.25 -23.24
C ARG A 470 -0.95 -3.30 -24.20
N ARG A 471 0.24 -3.52 -23.69
CA ARG A 471 1.42 -3.71 -24.51
C ARG A 471 1.39 -5.08 -25.18
N ALA A 472 1.85 -5.16 -26.45
CA ALA A 472 1.84 -6.38 -27.26
C ALA A 472 0.43 -7.00 -27.50
N LEU A 473 -0.64 -6.20 -27.40
CA LEU A 473 -2.02 -6.71 -27.58
C LEU A 473 -2.22 -7.38 -28.95
N ASN A 474 -1.70 -6.81 -30.03
CA ASN A 474 -1.85 -7.39 -31.36
C ASN A 474 -1.20 -8.78 -31.48
N SER A 475 -0.02 -8.96 -30.89
CA SER A 475 0.66 -10.26 -30.81
C SER A 475 -0.12 -11.24 -29.94
N TYR A 476 -0.60 -10.79 -28.79
CA TYR A 476 -1.44 -11.58 -27.88
C TYR A 476 -2.71 -12.09 -28.57
N LEU A 477 -3.39 -11.23 -29.31
CA LEU A 477 -4.61 -11.60 -30.04
C LEU A 477 -4.33 -12.54 -31.23
N LYS A 478 -3.20 -12.32 -31.93
CA LYS A 478 -2.84 -13.09 -33.12
C LYS A 478 -2.37 -14.52 -32.81
N TYR A 479 -1.51 -14.65 -31.79
CA TYR A 479 -0.85 -15.93 -31.50
C TYR A 479 -1.48 -16.67 -30.31
N GLY A 480 -2.33 -16.00 -29.51
CA GLY A 480 -2.82 -16.51 -28.23
C GLY A 480 -1.76 -16.48 -27.12
N TYR A 481 -0.67 -15.77 -27.33
CA TYR A 481 0.42 -15.45 -26.39
C TYR A 481 1.28 -14.33 -26.97
N ILE A 482 2.19 -13.78 -26.18
CA ILE A 482 3.14 -12.77 -26.64
C ILE A 482 4.46 -13.49 -26.98
N PRO A 483 4.88 -13.53 -28.26
CA PRO A 483 6.12 -14.17 -28.67
C PRO A 483 7.36 -13.37 -28.22
N LEU A 484 8.49 -14.06 -28.07
CA LEU A 484 9.75 -13.48 -27.60
C LEU A 484 10.29 -12.35 -28.49
N GLU A 485 9.89 -12.31 -29.76
CA GLU A 485 10.24 -11.26 -30.70
C GLU A 485 9.56 -9.91 -30.42
N ASP A 486 8.47 -9.92 -29.64
CA ASP A 486 7.75 -8.69 -29.30
C ASP A 486 8.42 -8.00 -28.10
N SER A 487 8.93 -6.78 -28.33
CA SER A 487 9.58 -5.97 -27.30
C SER A 487 9.44 -4.47 -27.58
N VAL A 488 9.58 -3.63 -26.55
CA VAL A 488 9.56 -2.17 -26.66
C VAL A 488 10.81 -1.61 -25.97
N PRO A 489 11.93 -1.50 -26.71
CA PRO A 489 13.24 -1.15 -26.13
C PRO A 489 13.28 0.16 -25.33
N GLU A 490 12.47 1.15 -25.73
CA GLU A 490 12.43 2.48 -25.09
C GLU A 490 11.54 2.55 -23.86
N ALA A 491 10.81 1.49 -23.57
CA ALA A 491 9.96 1.44 -22.38
C ALA A 491 10.72 0.93 -21.16
N PHE A 492 10.22 1.24 -19.96
CA PHE A 492 10.83 0.77 -18.73
C PHE A 492 10.81 -0.76 -18.64
N HIS A 493 9.65 -1.38 -18.83
CA HIS A 493 9.50 -2.84 -19.01
C HIS A 493 9.49 -3.18 -20.49
N THR A 494 10.59 -3.72 -21.00
CA THR A 494 10.85 -3.89 -22.42
C THR A 494 10.39 -5.22 -23.00
N CYS A 495 10.40 -6.28 -22.19
CA CYS A 495 10.15 -7.68 -22.59
C CYS A 495 8.97 -8.26 -21.83
N GLU A 496 9.22 -9.22 -20.92
CA GLU A 496 8.25 -9.84 -19.99
C GLU A 496 7.06 -10.53 -20.70
N GLN A 497 7.31 -11.11 -21.87
CA GLN A 497 6.28 -11.66 -22.74
C GLN A 497 5.45 -12.76 -22.08
N VAL A 498 6.10 -13.62 -21.28
CA VAL A 498 5.42 -14.73 -20.60
C VAL A 498 4.56 -14.21 -19.46
N SER A 499 5.11 -13.35 -18.61
CA SER A 499 4.35 -12.74 -17.49
C SER A 499 3.13 -11.97 -18.00
N ARG A 500 3.28 -11.14 -19.06
CA ARG A 500 2.16 -10.42 -19.68
C ARG A 500 1.09 -11.35 -20.22
N THR A 501 1.49 -12.48 -20.85
CA THR A 501 0.53 -13.47 -21.36
C THR A 501 -0.30 -14.07 -20.23
N LEU A 502 0.33 -14.43 -19.11
CA LEU A 502 -0.33 -14.99 -17.94
C LEU A 502 -1.29 -13.98 -17.32
N GLU A 503 -0.86 -12.73 -17.14
CA GLU A 503 -1.65 -11.70 -16.48
C GLU A 503 -2.81 -11.22 -17.35
N TYR A 504 -2.62 -11.02 -18.66
CA TYR A 504 -3.74 -10.67 -19.55
C TYR A 504 -4.81 -11.76 -19.62
N ALA A 505 -4.43 -13.04 -19.53
CA ALA A 505 -5.40 -14.12 -19.48
C ALA A 505 -6.28 -14.05 -18.22
N TYR A 506 -5.71 -13.67 -17.10
CA TYR A 506 -6.46 -13.44 -15.87
C TYR A 506 -7.32 -12.18 -15.95
N ASP A 507 -6.80 -11.07 -16.48
CA ASP A 507 -7.58 -9.83 -16.63
C ASP A 507 -8.77 -10.02 -17.58
N ASP A 508 -8.61 -10.80 -18.66
CA ASP A 508 -9.68 -11.17 -19.58
C ASP A 508 -10.76 -12.02 -18.88
N PHE A 509 -10.37 -12.94 -18.00
CA PHE A 509 -11.30 -13.69 -17.16
C PHE A 509 -12.14 -12.75 -16.27
N VAL A 510 -11.47 -11.80 -15.57
CA VAL A 510 -12.18 -10.87 -14.69
C VAL A 510 -13.17 -10.01 -15.47
N LEU A 511 -12.76 -9.49 -16.63
CA LEU A 511 -13.66 -8.73 -17.50
C LEU A 511 -14.86 -9.57 -17.96
N ALA A 512 -14.66 -10.86 -18.29
CA ALA A 512 -15.76 -11.77 -18.60
C ALA A 512 -16.75 -11.90 -17.43
N GLN A 513 -16.24 -12.04 -16.18
CA GLN A 513 -17.12 -12.12 -15.01
C GLN A 513 -17.91 -10.82 -14.79
N VAL A 514 -17.31 -9.65 -15.06
CA VAL A 514 -18.02 -8.37 -15.00
C VAL A 514 -19.14 -8.31 -16.03
N LEU A 515 -18.88 -8.70 -17.28
CA LEU A 515 -19.89 -8.71 -18.34
C LEU A 515 -21.06 -9.64 -17.97
N GLN A 516 -20.76 -10.86 -17.53
CA GLN A 516 -21.78 -11.83 -17.09
C GLN A 516 -22.63 -11.29 -15.94
N LYS A 517 -21.98 -10.63 -14.96
CA LYS A 517 -22.69 -10.03 -13.82
C LYS A 517 -23.57 -8.86 -14.23
N LEU A 518 -23.10 -8.01 -15.16
CA LEU A 518 -23.87 -6.89 -15.70
C LEU A 518 -25.13 -7.38 -16.41
N GLU A 519 -25.06 -8.42 -17.25
CA GLU A 519 -26.21 -8.96 -17.99
C GLU A 519 -27.37 -9.40 -17.07
N THR A 520 -27.06 -9.75 -15.82
CA THR A 520 -28.01 -10.20 -14.82
C THR A 520 -28.41 -9.14 -13.80
N SER A 521 -27.97 -7.90 -13.98
CA SER A 521 -28.17 -6.81 -13.02
C SER A 521 -29.09 -5.71 -13.58
N ASP A 522 -29.70 -4.94 -12.67
CA ASP A 522 -30.46 -3.72 -13.01
C ASP A 522 -29.54 -2.58 -13.54
N ASP A 523 -28.22 -2.72 -13.39
CA ASP A 523 -27.21 -1.77 -13.89
C ASP A 523 -26.97 -1.92 -15.40
N TYR A 524 -27.56 -2.94 -16.04
CA TYR A 524 -27.28 -3.32 -17.42
C TYR A 524 -28.00 -2.42 -18.44
N PHE A 525 -27.23 -1.79 -19.32
CA PHE A 525 -27.74 -1.19 -20.54
C PHE A 525 -27.37 -2.10 -21.73
N PRO A 526 -28.34 -2.76 -22.39
CA PRO A 526 -28.06 -3.64 -23.52
C PRO A 526 -27.32 -2.90 -24.64
N ASP A 527 -26.15 -3.39 -24.98
CA ASP A 527 -25.38 -2.91 -26.11
C ASP A 527 -25.11 -4.08 -27.07
N PRO A 528 -25.67 -4.05 -28.29
CA PRO A 528 -25.46 -5.12 -29.26
C PRO A 528 -23.98 -5.39 -29.60
N GLN A 529 -23.10 -4.40 -29.40
CA GLN A 529 -21.66 -4.57 -29.64
C GLN A 529 -20.99 -5.43 -28.56
N LYS A 530 -21.65 -5.69 -27.42
CA LYS A 530 -21.16 -6.55 -26.33
C LYS A 530 -21.52 -8.02 -26.51
N THR A 531 -22.37 -8.36 -27.47
CA THR A 531 -22.79 -9.75 -27.73
C THR A 531 -21.59 -10.60 -28.15
N GLY A 532 -21.39 -11.75 -27.49
CA GLY A 532 -20.30 -12.70 -27.78
C GLY A 532 -18.93 -12.31 -27.20
N LEU A 533 -18.82 -11.16 -26.52
CA LEU A 533 -17.54 -10.77 -25.89
C LEU A 533 -17.20 -11.65 -24.69
N TYR A 534 -18.20 -12.11 -23.93
CA TYR A 534 -18.01 -13.07 -22.86
C TYR A 534 -17.26 -14.31 -23.32
N ASP A 535 -17.77 -14.98 -24.37
CA ASP A 535 -17.17 -16.20 -24.90
C ASP A 535 -15.75 -15.94 -25.43
N THR A 536 -15.54 -14.81 -26.12
CA THR A 536 -14.22 -14.39 -26.60
C THR A 536 -13.23 -14.23 -25.44
N LEU A 537 -13.61 -13.56 -24.38
CA LEU A 537 -12.78 -13.35 -23.21
C LEU A 537 -12.50 -14.65 -22.46
N MET A 538 -13.50 -15.56 -22.35
CA MET A 538 -13.31 -16.88 -21.73
C MET A 538 -12.40 -17.80 -22.57
N ILE A 539 -12.34 -17.62 -23.90
CA ILE A 539 -11.32 -18.27 -24.75
C ILE A 539 -9.95 -17.68 -24.43
N ARG A 540 -9.83 -16.36 -24.38
CA ARG A 540 -8.57 -15.66 -24.09
C ARG A 540 -8.06 -15.93 -22.67
N ALA A 541 -8.95 -16.12 -21.73
CA ALA A 541 -8.62 -16.54 -20.37
C ALA A 541 -7.83 -17.87 -20.30
N ARG A 542 -7.86 -18.69 -21.38
CA ARG A 542 -7.09 -19.91 -21.50
C ARG A 542 -5.73 -19.72 -22.19
N TYR A 543 -5.38 -18.52 -22.65
CA TYR A 543 -4.13 -18.25 -23.39
C TYR A 543 -2.87 -18.47 -22.54
N TYR A 544 -2.97 -18.42 -21.20
CA TYR A 544 -1.87 -18.77 -20.31
C TYR A 544 -1.31 -20.17 -20.60
N ARG A 545 -2.13 -21.12 -21.10
CA ARG A 545 -1.76 -22.49 -21.45
C ARG A 545 -0.69 -22.52 -22.54
N ASN A 546 -0.67 -21.53 -23.43
CA ASN A 546 0.25 -21.45 -24.56
C ASN A 546 1.69 -21.17 -24.16
N VAL A 547 1.93 -20.67 -22.96
CA VAL A 547 3.28 -20.41 -22.43
C VAL A 547 3.71 -21.38 -21.33
N ILE A 548 2.88 -22.36 -20.98
CA ILE A 548 3.28 -23.48 -20.13
C ILE A 548 3.87 -24.57 -21.02
N ASN A 549 5.17 -24.85 -20.86
CA ASN A 549 5.80 -25.92 -21.65
C ASN A 549 5.39 -27.30 -21.12
N PRO A 550 4.69 -28.13 -21.90
CA PRO A 550 4.19 -29.42 -21.43
C PRO A 550 5.28 -30.43 -21.06
N SER A 551 6.50 -30.26 -21.59
CA SER A 551 7.61 -31.16 -21.27
C SER A 551 8.22 -30.89 -19.90
N THR A 552 8.18 -29.62 -19.43
CA THR A 552 8.74 -29.20 -18.15
C THR A 552 7.66 -28.90 -17.11
N GLY A 553 6.47 -28.49 -17.55
CA GLY A 553 5.38 -27.97 -16.71
C GLY A 553 5.70 -26.64 -16.06
N TYR A 554 6.65 -25.86 -16.62
CA TYR A 554 6.95 -24.49 -16.21
C TYR A 554 6.59 -23.49 -17.32
N ALA A 555 6.31 -22.27 -16.92
CA ALA A 555 6.16 -21.15 -17.82
C ALA A 555 7.47 -20.89 -18.57
N GLN A 556 7.42 -20.68 -19.88
CA GLN A 556 8.61 -20.60 -20.72
C GLN A 556 8.36 -19.69 -21.93
N GLY A 557 9.40 -18.96 -22.33
CA GLY A 557 9.37 -18.14 -23.54
C GLY A 557 9.10 -18.94 -24.80
N ARG A 558 8.28 -18.39 -25.70
CA ARG A 558 7.86 -19.03 -26.95
C ARG A 558 8.02 -18.07 -28.13
N TYR A 559 8.54 -18.58 -29.25
CA TYR A 559 8.71 -17.83 -30.50
C TYR A 559 7.41 -17.75 -31.32
N ALA A 560 7.35 -16.82 -32.26
CA ALA A 560 6.19 -16.64 -33.15
C ALA A 560 5.89 -17.85 -34.03
N ASP A 561 6.88 -18.71 -34.31
CA ASP A 561 6.71 -19.98 -35.03
C ASP A 561 6.11 -21.12 -34.18
N GLY A 562 5.88 -20.84 -32.87
CA GLY A 562 5.30 -21.78 -31.93
C GLY A 562 6.30 -22.65 -31.16
N SER A 563 7.60 -22.55 -31.46
CA SER A 563 8.63 -23.28 -30.70
C SER A 563 8.91 -22.63 -29.37
N PHE A 564 9.17 -23.44 -28.33
CA PHE A 564 9.66 -22.95 -27.04
C PHE A 564 11.16 -22.66 -27.12
N LEU A 565 11.61 -21.68 -26.34
CA LEU A 565 13.03 -21.36 -26.19
C LEU A 565 13.80 -22.61 -25.67
N THR A 566 14.68 -23.15 -26.50
CA THR A 566 15.38 -24.43 -26.22
C THR A 566 16.46 -24.32 -25.17
N ASP A 567 17.10 -23.15 -25.05
CA ASP A 567 18.14 -22.85 -24.08
C ASP A 567 17.63 -21.86 -23.05
N ALA A 568 16.47 -22.19 -22.45
CA ALA A 568 15.78 -21.31 -21.50
C ALA A 568 16.52 -21.12 -20.16
N GLY A 569 17.70 -21.71 -20.03
CA GLY A 569 18.37 -21.75 -18.74
C GLY A 569 17.59 -22.59 -17.71
N ASN A 570 17.94 -22.43 -16.46
CA ASN A 570 17.27 -23.08 -15.37
C ASN A 570 15.92 -22.40 -15.11
N ALA A 571 14.81 -23.15 -14.99
CA ALA A 571 13.49 -22.65 -14.57
C ALA A 571 13.51 -21.90 -13.22
N PHE A 572 14.62 -21.98 -12.51
CA PHE A 572 14.85 -21.38 -11.19
C PHE A 572 15.77 -20.14 -11.25
N SER A 573 16.08 -19.64 -12.43
CA SER A 573 16.90 -18.44 -12.64
C SER A 573 16.05 -17.32 -13.21
N PHE A 574 16.33 -16.06 -12.83
CA PHE A 574 15.67 -14.88 -13.37
C PHE A 574 15.90 -14.79 -14.89
N THR A 575 14.85 -14.43 -15.62
CA THR A 575 14.86 -14.37 -17.09
C THR A 575 14.14 -13.10 -17.57
N ARG A 576 14.52 -12.60 -18.76
CA ARG A 576 13.95 -11.36 -19.30
C ARG A 576 12.48 -11.47 -19.75
N PHE A 577 11.97 -12.67 -19.96
CA PHE A 577 10.56 -12.90 -20.34
C PHE A 577 9.64 -13.09 -19.14
N ILE A 578 10.19 -13.08 -17.91
CA ILE A 578 9.49 -13.09 -16.63
C ILE A 578 9.78 -11.77 -15.89
N THR A 579 8.75 -11.13 -15.37
CA THR A 579 8.87 -9.91 -14.59
C THR A 579 9.44 -10.24 -13.21
N GLU A 580 10.57 -9.62 -12.88
CA GLU A 580 11.16 -9.63 -11.53
C GLU A 580 11.25 -11.03 -10.89
N GLY A 581 11.51 -12.05 -11.68
CA GLY A 581 11.51 -13.40 -11.13
C GLY A 581 12.02 -14.48 -12.06
N ALA A 582 11.86 -15.71 -11.61
CA ALA A 582 12.16 -16.91 -12.36
C ALA A 582 10.87 -17.58 -12.89
N PRO A 583 10.95 -18.42 -13.92
CA PRO A 583 9.80 -19.20 -14.40
C PRO A 583 9.07 -19.97 -13.29
N CYS A 584 9.80 -20.52 -12.30
CA CYS A 584 9.19 -21.23 -11.18
C CYS A 584 8.29 -20.35 -10.30
N HIS A 585 8.55 -19.04 -10.20
CA HIS A 585 7.72 -18.11 -9.45
C HIS A 585 6.40 -17.80 -10.19
N TYR A 586 6.48 -17.53 -11.50
CA TYR A 586 5.32 -17.13 -12.31
C TYR A 586 4.47 -18.30 -12.84
N THR A 587 4.99 -19.52 -12.89
CA THR A 587 4.25 -20.69 -13.40
C THR A 587 2.89 -20.89 -12.70
N TRP A 588 2.77 -20.44 -11.45
CA TRP A 588 1.56 -20.56 -10.65
C TRP A 588 0.52 -19.46 -10.92
N TYR A 589 0.84 -18.53 -11.83
CA TYR A 589 -0.02 -17.39 -12.09
C TYR A 589 -1.10 -17.71 -13.14
N ALA A 590 -2.05 -18.52 -12.75
CA ALA A 590 -3.35 -18.70 -13.41
C ALA A 590 -4.45 -18.82 -12.32
N PRO A 591 -4.65 -17.77 -11.47
CA PRO A 591 -5.52 -17.87 -10.29
C PRO A 591 -6.97 -18.19 -10.65
N HIS A 592 -7.38 -17.88 -11.87
CA HIS A 592 -8.73 -18.14 -12.40
C HIS A 592 -8.95 -19.56 -12.92
N ASP A 593 -7.86 -20.31 -13.25
CA ASP A 593 -7.95 -21.67 -13.84
C ASP A 593 -6.90 -22.60 -13.22
N ILE A 594 -6.94 -22.79 -11.91
CA ILE A 594 -5.98 -23.67 -11.20
C ILE A 594 -6.14 -25.12 -11.65
N TYR A 595 -7.35 -25.58 -11.95
CA TYR A 595 -7.59 -26.94 -12.43
C TYR A 595 -7.00 -27.16 -13.84
N GLY A 596 -7.15 -26.18 -14.73
CA GLY A 596 -6.49 -26.23 -16.04
C GLY A 596 -4.99 -26.14 -15.96
N LEU A 597 -4.43 -25.39 -14.98
CA LEU A 597 -3.00 -25.39 -14.72
C LEU A 597 -2.50 -26.77 -14.26
N MET A 598 -3.25 -27.46 -13.40
CA MET A 598 -2.94 -28.87 -13.03
C MET A 598 -2.87 -29.79 -14.26
N GLU A 599 -3.82 -29.63 -15.19
CA GLU A 599 -3.81 -30.38 -16.46
C GLU A 599 -2.54 -30.09 -17.26
N CYS A 600 -2.16 -28.79 -17.45
CA CYS A 600 -0.95 -28.38 -18.16
C CYS A 600 0.33 -28.96 -17.53
N MET A 601 0.36 -29.14 -16.23
CA MET A 601 1.50 -29.73 -15.50
C MET A 601 1.52 -31.26 -15.55
N GLY A 602 0.55 -31.89 -16.20
CA GLY A 602 0.45 -33.35 -16.36
C GLY A 602 -0.28 -34.05 -15.22
N GLY A 603 -1.22 -33.35 -14.58
CA GLY A 603 -2.14 -33.89 -13.59
C GLY A 603 -1.84 -33.49 -12.16
N LYS A 604 -2.80 -33.80 -11.29
CA LYS A 604 -2.83 -33.39 -9.89
C LYS A 604 -1.58 -33.80 -9.09
N GLU A 605 -1.10 -35.02 -9.30
CA GLU A 605 0.04 -35.58 -8.56
C GLU A 605 1.34 -34.83 -8.90
N LYS A 606 1.58 -34.54 -10.18
CA LYS A 606 2.75 -33.77 -10.65
C LYS A 606 2.67 -32.32 -10.18
N TYR A 607 1.47 -31.75 -10.19
CA TYR A 607 1.22 -30.41 -9.66
C TYR A 607 1.59 -30.32 -8.18
N ILE A 608 1.09 -31.26 -7.34
CA ILE A 608 1.40 -31.32 -5.91
C ILE A 608 2.91 -31.49 -5.69
N ALA A 609 3.56 -32.42 -6.40
CA ALA A 609 5.00 -32.64 -6.25
C ALA A 609 5.82 -31.38 -6.58
N LYS A 610 5.42 -30.64 -7.63
CA LYS A 610 6.06 -29.39 -8.01
C LYS A 610 5.82 -28.30 -6.98
N LEU A 611 4.61 -28.20 -6.43
CA LEU A 611 4.25 -27.24 -5.40
C LEU A 611 4.97 -27.54 -4.08
N ASP A 612 5.09 -28.82 -3.69
CA ASP A 612 5.91 -29.23 -2.54
C ASP A 612 7.37 -28.80 -2.72
N SER A 613 7.94 -28.95 -3.94
CA SER A 613 9.33 -28.57 -4.20
C SER A 613 9.60 -27.07 -4.08
N MET A 614 8.60 -26.20 -4.29
CA MET A 614 8.74 -24.75 -4.08
C MET A 614 9.18 -24.44 -2.64
N PHE A 615 8.61 -25.14 -1.67
CA PHE A 615 8.89 -24.91 -0.24
C PHE A 615 10.05 -25.77 0.26
N SER A 616 10.08 -27.08 -0.06
CA SER A 616 11.10 -27.99 0.43
C SER A 616 12.50 -27.75 -0.13
N GLU A 617 12.60 -27.14 -1.31
CA GLU A 617 13.87 -26.81 -1.98
C GLU A 617 14.18 -25.30 -1.89
N HIS A 618 13.49 -24.54 -1.01
CA HIS A 618 13.70 -23.11 -0.77
C HIS A 618 13.64 -22.26 -2.05
N ARG A 619 12.65 -22.53 -2.93
CA ARG A 619 12.43 -21.79 -4.18
C ARG A 619 11.35 -20.71 -4.04
N TYR A 620 10.56 -20.77 -2.97
CA TYR A 620 9.53 -19.78 -2.68
C TYR A 620 10.18 -18.46 -2.24
N TRP A 621 9.76 -17.38 -2.86
CA TRP A 621 10.20 -16.04 -2.49
C TRP A 621 9.00 -15.17 -2.07
N HIS A 622 8.93 -14.86 -0.79
CA HIS A 622 7.80 -14.06 -0.27
C HIS A 622 7.95 -12.58 -0.57
N GLY A 623 9.17 -12.11 -0.84
CA GLY A 623 9.48 -10.70 -1.08
C GLY A 623 8.97 -10.16 -2.43
N ASN A 624 8.38 -11.01 -3.30
CA ASN A 624 7.78 -10.53 -4.54
C ASN A 624 6.36 -11.09 -4.74
N GLU A 625 5.43 -10.25 -5.14
CA GLU A 625 3.98 -10.44 -5.16
C GLU A 625 3.49 -11.61 -6.01
N PRO A 626 4.11 -11.98 -7.15
CA PRO A 626 3.70 -13.16 -7.93
C PRO A 626 3.67 -14.46 -7.14
N CYS A 627 4.41 -14.54 -6.01
CA CYS A 627 4.44 -15.71 -5.14
C CYS A 627 3.34 -15.74 -4.08
N HIS A 628 2.66 -14.63 -3.79
CA HIS A 628 1.77 -14.48 -2.64
C HIS A 628 0.62 -15.48 -2.57
N GLN A 629 0.06 -15.93 -3.71
CA GLN A 629 -1.01 -16.92 -3.73
C GLN A 629 -0.51 -18.38 -3.61
N ILE A 630 0.79 -18.67 -3.85
CA ILE A 630 1.31 -20.03 -4.04
C ILE A 630 0.99 -20.94 -2.85
N ALA A 631 1.16 -20.46 -1.62
CA ALA A 631 0.91 -21.25 -0.41
C ALA A 631 -0.55 -21.71 -0.28
N TYR A 632 -1.51 -21.02 -0.91
CA TYR A 632 -2.93 -21.33 -0.87
C TYR A 632 -3.38 -22.34 -1.94
N LEU A 633 -2.51 -22.64 -2.91
CA LEU A 633 -2.87 -23.48 -4.05
C LEU A 633 -3.04 -24.98 -3.71
N PHE A 634 -2.52 -25.42 -2.57
CA PHE A 634 -2.77 -26.79 -2.08
C PHE A 634 -4.26 -27.05 -1.79
N ASN A 635 -5.07 -26.02 -1.49
CA ASN A 635 -6.51 -26.16 -1.26
C ASN A 635 -7.23 -26.73 -2.49
N TYR A 636 -6.86 -26.25 -3.69
CA TYR A 636 -7.42 -26.74 -4.96
C TYR A 636 -7.04 -28.19 -5.26
N ALA A 637 -5.89 -28.63 -4.72
CA ALA A 637 -5.44 -30.00 -4.83
C ALA A 637 -5.96 -30.93 -3.71
N GLY A 638 -6.86 -30.45 -2.84
CA GLY A 638 -7.43 -31.21 -1.74
C GLY A 638 -6.43 -31.53 -0.62
N GLN A 639 -5.43 -30.67 -0.43
CA GLN A 639 -4.43 -30.79 0.64
C GLN A 639 -4.36 -29.51 1.50
N PRO A 640 -5.49 -28.99 2.05
CA PRO A 640 -5.52 -27.74 2.78
C PRO A 640 -4.61 -27.71 4.01
N TRP A 641 -4.30 -28.86 4.59
CA TRP A 641 -3.35 -28.96 5.68
C TRP A 641 -1.93 -28.50 5.31
N LYS A 642 -1.53 -28.62 4.03
CA LYS A 642 -0.26 -28.07 3.54
C LYS A 642 -0.31 -26.54 3.46
N THR A 643 -1.40 -25.99 2.94
CA THR A 643 -1.64 -24.52 3.01
C THR A 643 -1.51 -24.02 4.44
N GLN A 644 -2.14 -24.69 5.40
CA GLN A 644 -2.11 -24.29 6.81
C GLN A 644 -0.67 -24.29 7.35
N ARG A 645 0.14 -25.29 6.98
CA ARG A 645 1.56 -25.36 7.35
C ARG A 645 2.37 -24.22 6.76
N GLU A 646 2.29 -24.04 5.44
CA GLU A 646 3.14 -23.07 4.74
C GLU A 646 2.77 -21.62 5.08
N VAL A 647 1.49 -21.30 5.13
CA VAL A 647 1.02 -19.95 5.51
C VAL A 647 1.48 -19.58 6.92
N ARG A 648 1.39 -20.51 7.88
CA ARG A 648 1.87 -20.27 9.26
C ARG A 648 3.40 -20.13 9.31
N HIS A 649 4.11 -20.92 8.52
CA HIS A 649 5.57 -20.81 8.38
C HIS A 649 5.98 -19.43 7.81
N ILE A 650 5.37 -19.01 6.70
CA ILE A 650 5.63 -17.71 6.08
C ILE A 650 5.36 -16.55 7.07
N MET A 651 4.21 -16.54 7.76
CA MET A 651 3.90 -15.51 8.75
C MET A 651 4.90 -15.42 9.89
N GLU A 652 5.57 -16.53 10.22
CA GLU A 652 6.57 -16.57 11.29
C GLU A 652 7.95 -16.14 10.82
N THR A 653 8.35 -16.50 9.60
CA THR A 653 9.72 -16.31 9.07
C THR A 653 9.88 -15.06 8.22
N GLU A 654 8.82 -14.61 7.53
CA GLU A 654 8.87 -13.52 6.56
C GLU A 654 8.32 -12.18 7.10
N TYR A 655 7.83 -12.17 8.35
CA TYR A 655 7.34 -10.98 9.04
C TYR A 655 7.89 -10.93 10.46
N LEU A 656 8.74 -9.92 10.72
CA LEU A 656 9.34 -9.70 12.04
C LEU A 656 8.87 -8.36 12.61
N ASN A 657 8.82 -8.26 13.92
CA ASN A 657 8.60 -6.99 14.61
C ASN A 657 9.94 -6.28 14.80
N ALA A 658 10.50 -5.75 13.72
CA ALA A 658 11.79 -5.12 13.66
C ALA A 658 11.88 -4.18 12.42
N PRO A 659 12.82 -3.23 12.38
CA PRO A 659 13.03 -2.38 11.21
C PRO A 659 13.31 -3.15 9.90
N GLY A 660 13.99 -4.30 9.96
CA GLY A 660 14.19 -5.20 8.82
C GLY A 660 13.14 -6.31 8.72
N GLY A 661 11.92 -6.08 9.19
CA GLY A 661 10.90 -7.11 9.41
C GLY A 661 9.99 -7.44 8.23
N LEU A 662 10.29 -6.97 7.02
CA LEU A 662 9.56 -7.29 5.80
C LEU A 662 10.46 -8.03 4.81
N SER A 663 9.93 -9.03 4.12
CA SER A 663 10.69 -9.93 3.24
C SER A 663 11.15 -9.27 1.93
N GLY A 664 10.43 -8.29 1.46
CA GLY A 664 10.71 -7.46 0.30
C GLY A 664 10.09 -6.08 0.50
N ASN A 665 9.88 -5.37 -0.57
CA ASN A 665 9.15 -4.12 -0.56
C ASN A 665 7.71 -4.33 -0.06
N ASP A 666 7.14 -3.38 0.70
CA ASP A 666 5.76 -3.50 1.20
C ASP A 666 4.72 -3.25 0.10
N ASP A 667 5.15 -2.67 -1.01
CA ASP A 667 4.43 -2.36 -2.24
C ASP A 667 3.02 -1.82 -1.99
N ALA A 668 3.00 -0.57 -1.55
CA ALA A 668 1.78 0.17 -1.22
C ALA A 668 0.92 -0.49 -0.13
N GLY A 669 1.52 -1.36 0.69
CA GLY A 669 0.81 -2.11 1.74
C GLY A 669 0.29 -3.47 1.28
N GLN A 670 0.66 -3.95 0.09
CA GLN A 670 0.23 -5.25 -0.43
C GLN A 670 0.78 -6.41 0.41
N MET A 671 2.08 -6.40 0.71
CA MET A 671 2.70 -7.43 1.58
C MET A 671 2.06 -7.42 2.98
N SER A 672 1.79 -6.24 3.52
CA SER A 672 1.09 -6.07 4.79
C SER A 672 -0.36 -6.58 4.74
N ALA A 673 -1.09 -6.34 3.65
CA ALA A 673 -2.45 -6.87 3.46
C ALA A 673 -2.47 -8.40 3.36
N TRP A 674 -1.44 -9.00 2.73
CA TRP A 674 -1.26 -10.47 2.74
C TRP A 674 -1.17 -11.01 4.16
N TYR A 675 -0.35 -10.36 5.02
CA TYR A 675 -0.22 -10.76 6.43
C TYR A 675 -1.55 -10.63 7.18
N VAL A 676 -2.29 -9.52 7.00
CA VAL A 676 -3.58 -9.31 7.65
C VAL A 676 -4.57 -10.42 7.27
N PHE A 677 -4.72 -10.73 5.99
CA PHE A 677 -5.58 -11.81 5.52
C PHE A 677 -5.14 -13.17 6.05
N SER A 678 -3.86 -13.48 5.94
CA SER A 678 -3.32 -14.77 6.37
C SER A 678 -3.46 -14.98 7.88
N ALA A 679 -3.27 -13.91 8.68
CA ALA A 679 -3.47 -13.94 10.11
C ALA A 679 -4.97 -14.13 10.47
N MET A 680 -5.89 -13.58 9.67
CA MET A 680 -7.32 -13.86 9.79
C MET A 680 -7.69 -15.28 9.36
N GLY A 681 -6.81 -15.98 8.63
CA GLY A 681 -6.97 -17.37 8.25
C GLY A 681 -7.60 -17.60 6.88
N PHE A 682 -7.56 -16.63 5.97
CA PHE A 682 -8.04 -16.76 4.59
C PHE A 682 -7.34 -15.78 3.64
N TYR A 683 -7.48 -16.02 2.32
CA TYR A 683 -6.84 -15.18 1.30
C TYR A 683 -7.65 -15.12 0.01
N PRO A 684 -7.72 -13.99 -0.71
CA PRO A 684 -8.39 -13.85 -2.00
C PRO A 684 -7.45 -14.31 -3.14
N VAL A 685 -7.35 -15.61 -3.39
CA VAL A 685 -6.45 -16.16 -4.43
C VAL A 685 -6.76 -15.62 -5.82
N CYS A 686 -8.03 -15.39 -6.11
CA CYS A 686 -8.51 -14.89 -7.41
C CYS A 686 -9.46 -13.70 -7.21
N PRO A 687 -8.94 -12.47 -7.07
CA PRO A 687 -9.79 -11.27 -7.12
C PRO A 687 -10.63 -11.25 -8.42
N GLY A 688 -11.82 -10.66 -8.36
CA GLY A 688 -12.82 -10.80 -9.44
C GLY A 688 -13.70 -12.04 -9.29
N THR A 689 -13.55 -12.79 -8.18
CA THR A 689 -14.46 -13.85 -7.74
C THR A 689 -14.92 -13.58 -6.31
N PRO A 690 -16.07 -14.13 -5.87
CA PRO A 690 -16.53 -13.91 -4.51
C PRO A 690 -15.83 -14.76 -3.45
N TYR A 691 -14.83 -15.56 -3.79
CA TYR A 691 -14.29 -16.62 -2.94
C TYR A 691 -13.03 -16.18 -2.18
N TYR A 692 -12.92 -16.67 -0.93
CA TYR A 692 -11.73 -16.60 -0.10
C TYR A 692 -11.31 -18.02 0.28
N ILE A 693 -10.03 -18.32 0.12
CA ILE A 693 -9.45 -19.63 0.36
C ILE A 693 -8.99 -19.70 1.82
N ILE A 694 -9.40 -20.73 2.54
CA ILE A 694 -9.09 -20.91 3.97
C ILE A 694 -7.65 -21.35 4.14
N GLY A 695 -6.92 -20.62 4.97
CA GLY A 695 -5.57 -20.93 5.45
C GLY A 695 -5.59 -21.43 6.90
N SER A 696 -4.80 -20.79 7.77
CA SER A 696 -4.71 -21.13 9.20
C SER A 696 -4.75 -19.85 10.06
N PRO A 697 -5.84 -19.59 10.78
CA PRO A 697 -5.95 -18.38 11.61
C PRO A 697 -4.89 -18.36 12.71
N SER A 698 -4.31 -17.17 12.96
CA SER A 698 -3.23 -17.01 13.92
C SER A 698 -3.70 -16.79 15.35
N PHE A 699 -4.92 -16.29 15.53
CA PHE A 699 -5.44 -15.85 16.83
C PHE A 699 -6.65 -16.69 17.24
N PRO A 700 -6.83 -16.95 18.55
CA PRO A 700 -7.99 -17.68 19.05
C PRO A 700 -9.33 -17.01 18.71
N ARG A 701 -9.35 -15.69 18.62
CA ARG A 701 -10.52 -14.90 18.22
C ARG A 701 -10.13 -13.66 17.47
N MET A 702 -10.83 -13.40 16.39
CA MET A 702 -10.78 -12.14 15.63
C MET A 702 -12.19 -11.69 15.31
N SER A 703 -12.41 -10.37 15.25
CA SER A 703 -13.70 -9.80 14.87
C SER A 703 -13.50 -8.65 13.90
N ILE A 704 -14.20 -8.71 12.77
CA ILE A 704 -14.21 -7.67 11.73
C ILE A 704 -15.51 -6.87 11.91
N ARG A 705 -15.40 -5.60 12.25
CA ARG A 705 -16.53 -4.67 12.30
C ARG A 705 -16.75 -4.06 10.93
N LEU A 706 -17.86 -4.36 10.31
CA LEU A 706 -18.23 -3.95 8.95
C LEU A 706 -18.91 -2.59 8.95
N GLU A 707 -18.78 -1.82 7.86
CA GLU A 707 -19.45 -0.51 7.72
C GLU A 707 -20.99 -0.60 7.73
N ASN A 708 -21.58 -1.76 7.41
CA ASN A 708 -23.01 -2.01 7.51
C ASN A 708 -23.50 -2.27 8.95
N GLY A 709 -22.65 -2.09 9.94
CA GLY A 709 -22.95 -2.27 11.37
C GLY A 709 -22.92 -3.72 11.87
N LYS A 710 -22.68 -4.69 10.98
CA LYS A 710 -22.54 -6.11 11.36
C LYS A 710 -21.11 -6.44 11.77
N THR A 711 -20.94 -7.61 12.37
CA THR A 711 -19.64 -8.15 12.76
C THR A 711 -19.48 -9.55 12.21
N PHE A 712 -18.35 -9.81 11.57
CA PHE A 712 -17.93 -11.16 11.21
C PHE A 712 -16.84 -11.60 12.20
N THR A 713 -17.04 -12.75 12.86
CA THR A 713 -16.13 -13.26 13.89
C THR A 713 -15.49 -14.55 13.42
N ILE A 714 -14.18 -14.68 13.61
CA ILE A 714 -13.42 -15.90 13.40
C ILE A 714 -13.01 -16.41 14.77
N LEU A 715 -13.45 -17.63 15.11
CA LEU A 715 -13.09 -18.34 16.33
C LEU A 715 -12.20 -19.51 15.98
N ALA A 716 -10.99 -19.54 16.48
CA ALA A 716 -10.05 -20.65 16.27
C ALA A 716 -9.65 -21.26 17.63
N HIS A 717 -10.51 -22.16 18.11
CA HIS A 717 -10.32 -22.80 19.40
C HIS A 717 -8.99 -23.53 19.46
N ASN A 718 -8.21 -23.30 20.51
CA ASN A 718 -6.88 -23.84 20.73
C ASN A 718 -5.79 -23.36 19.76
N ALA A 719 -6.06 -22.36 18.89
CA ALA A 719 -5.04 -21.82 18.01
C ALA A 719 -3.82 -21.29 18.78
N ASN A 720 -2.65 -21.75 18.37
CA ASN A 720 -1.36 -21.31 18.90
C ASN A 720 -0.23 -21.71 17.93
N LYS A 721 1.04 -21.53 18.30
CA LYS A 721 2.19 -21.91 17.44
C LYS A 721 2.31 -23.40 17.11
N LYS A 722 1.66 -24.28 17.86
CA LYS A 722 1.67 -25.76 17.62
C LYS A 722 0.38 -26.22 16.97
N ASN A 723 -0.76 -25.69 17.41
CA ASN A 723 -2.07 -26.06 16.91
C ASN A 723 -2.42 -25.20 15.70
N ILE A 724 -1.86 -25.54 14.57
CA ILE A 724 -1.99 -24.80 13.31
C ILE A 724 -2.94 -25.47 12.31
N TYR A 725 -3.35 -26.72 12.57
CA TYR A 725 -4.14 -27.52 11.64
C TYR A 725 -5.62 -27.52 12.05
N ILE A 726 -6.50 -27.26 11.08
CA ILE A 726 -7.94 -27.29 11.25
C ILE A 726 -8.38 -28.76 11.36
N GLN A 727 -9.06 -29.10 12.45
CA GLN A 727 -9.63 -30.41 12.70
C GLN A 727 -11.10 -30.47 12.25
N SER A 728 -11.86 -29.43 12.47
CA SER A 728 -13.23 -29.24 12.00
C SER A 728 -13.58 -27.75 11.93
N ALA A 729 -14.62 -27.41 11.18
CA ALA A 729 -15.11 -26.04 11.08
C ALA A 729 -16.63 -25.97 11.14
N LYS A 730 -17.15 -24.80 11.54
CA LYS A 730 -18.56 -24.41 11.45
C LYS A 730 -18.71 -23.02 10.88
N LEU A 731 -19.72 -22.83 10.04
CA LEU A 731 -20.13 -21.51 9.58
C LEU A 731 -21.55 -21.23 10.11
N ASN A 732 -21.67 -20.20 10.94
CA ASN A 732 -22.93 -19.84 11.61
C ASN A 732 -23.57 -21.03 12.37
N GLY A 733 -22.74 -21.80 13.07
CA GLY A 733 -23.14 -22.96 13.89
C GLY A 733 -23.41 -24.25 13.11
N LYS A 734 -23.35 -24.23 11.78
CA LYS A 734 -23.51 -25.43 10.93
C LYS A 734 -22.15 -26.00 10.57
N GLU A 735 -22.05 -27.34 10.55
CA GLU A 735 -20.83 -28.02 10.11
C GLU A 735 -20.40 -27.53 8.71
N TYR A 736 -19.12 -27.28 8.56
CA TYR A 736 -18.54 -26.70 7.36
C TYR A 736 -17.26 -27.43 6.96
N ASP A 737 -17.31 -28.16 5.87
CA ASP A 737 -16.18 -28.95 5.38
C ASP A 737 -15.50 -28.36 4.14
N LYS A 738 -15.99 -27.21 3.64
CA LYS A 738 -15.36 -26.52 2.51
C LYS A 738 -14.09 -25.81 2.96
N ASN A 739 -13.07 -25.84 2.11
CA ASN A 739 -11.80 -25.15 2.34
C ASN A 739 -11.77 -23.72 1.74
N TYR A 740 -12.94 -23.16 1.47
CA TYR A 740 -13.19 -21.79 1.00
C TYR A 740 -14.54 -21.29 1.54
N PHE A 741 -14.77 -19.97 1.47
CA PHE A 741 -16.07 -19.34 1.75
C PHE A 741 -16.20 -18.05 0.92
N THR A 742 -17.35 -17.37 0.99
CA THR A 742 -17.68 -16.25 0.09
C THR A 742 -17.61 -14.88 0.76
N HIS A 743 -17.46 -13.83 -0.03
CA HIS A 743 -17.58 -12.45 0.43
C HIS A 743 -18.94 -12.18 1.10
N GLN A 744 -20.01 -12.81 0.57
CA GLN A 744 -21.35 -12.70 1.14
C GLN A 744 -21.42 -13.26 2.56
N ASP A 745 -20.68 -14.33 2.88
CA ASP A 745 -20.61 -14.88 4.24
C ASP A 745 -19.99 -13.88 5.22
N ILE A 746 -19.03 -13.05 4.76
CA ILE A 746 -18.46 -11.97 5.57
C ILE A 746 -19.47 -10.84 5.79
N ILE A 747 -20.00 -10.27 4.70
CA ILE A 747 -20.79 -9.03 4.79
C ILE A 747 -22.18 -9.22 5.43
N GLN A 748 -22.68 -10.45 5.48
CA GLN A 748 -23.86 -10.78 6.26
C GLN A 748 -23.63 -10.77 7.77
N GLY A 749 -22.36 -10.78 8.20
CA GLY A 749 -21.96 -11.00 9.58
C GLY A 749 -22.08 -12.47 9.97
N GLY A 750 -21.73 -12.80 11.21
CA GLY A 750 -21.82 -14.16 11.72
C GLY A 750 -20.47 -14.69 12.22
N THR A 751 -20.33 -16.02 12.25
CA THR A 751 -19.17 -16.67 12.86
C THR A 751 -18.66 -17.81 12.00
N LEU A 752 -17.34 -17.77 11.69
CA LEU A 752 -16.57 -18.88 11.16
C LEU A 752 -15.75 -19.47 12.32
N GLU A 753 -16.02 -20.73 12.68
CA GLU A 753 -15.48 -21.37 13.85
C GLU A 753 -14.62 -22.57 13.45
N PHE A 754 -13.42 -22.68 14.02
CA PHE A 754 -12.47 -23.76 13.78
C PHE A 754 -12.08 -24.44 15.09
N GLN A 755 -11.95 -25.77 15.07
CA GLN A 755 -11.21 -26.53 16.06
C GLN A 755 -9.80 -26.75 15.54
N MET A 756 -8.80 -26.26 16.27
CA MET A 756 -7.40 -26.34 15.87
C MET A 756 -6.68 -27.43 16.63
N GLY A 757 -5.72 -28.12 15.97
CA GLY A 757 -4.93 -29.19 16.55
C GLY A 757 -3.47 -29.20 16.04
N PRO A 758 -2.60 -30.00 16.68
CA PRO A 758 -1.18 -30.03 16.35
C PRO A 758 -0.83 -30.97 15.18
N ASN A 759 -1.75 -31.84 14.78
CA ASN A 759 -1.51 -32.82 13.72
C ASN A 759 -2.29 -32.48 12.45
N PRO A 760 -1.70 -32.68 11.25
CA PRO A 760 -2.40 -32.52 9.99
C PRO A 760 -3.69 -33.33 9.93
N ASN A 761 -4.80 -32.70 9.57
CA ASN A 761 -6.04 -33.40 9.23
C ASN A 761 -6.14 -33.49 7.70
N THR A 762 -5.90 -34.69 7.17
CA THR A 762 -5.87 -34.93 5.73
C THR A 762 -7.26 -35.15 5.12
N SER A 763 -8.32 -35.17 5.93
CA SER A 763 -9.70 -35.41 5.47
C SER A 763 -10.54 -34.11 5.41
N TRP A 764 -10.33 -33.16 6.35
CA TRP A 764 -11.08 -31.92 6.35
C TRP A 764 -10.75 -31.09 5.09
N GLY A 765 -11.79 -30.64 4.38
CA GLY A 765 -11.63 -29.79 3.18
C GLY A 765 -11.01 -30.49 1.97
N ALA A 766 -10.88 -31.82 1.98
CA ALA A 766 -10.17 -32.59 0.95
C ALA A 766 -11.11 -33.25 -0.08
N SER A 767 -12.42 -33.38 0.21
CA SER A 767 -13.39 -33.99 -0.70
C SER A 767 -13.62 -33.11 -1.93
N ALA A 768 -14.03 -33.70 -3.04
CA ALA A 768 -14.32 -32.93 -4.28
C ALA A 768 -15.38 -31.83 -4.09
N LEU A 769 -16.31 -32.01 -3.16
CA LEU A 769 -17.35 -31.01 -2.84
C LEU A 769 -16.85 -29.90 -1.90
N SER A 770 -15.71 -30.12 -1.28
CA SER A 770 -15.09 -29.18 -0.34
C SER A 770 -14.06 -28.26 -1.00
N LEU A 771 -13.66 -28.55 -2.25
CA LEU A 771 -12.66 -27.76 -2.99
C LEU A 771 -13.25 -26.43 -3.50
N PRO A 772 -12.40 -25.41 -3.72
CA PRO A 772 -12.84 -24.17 -4.34
C PRO A 772 -13.48 -24.45 -5.72
N PRO A 773 -14.47 -23.65 -6.13
CA PRO A 773 -15.12 -23.83 -7.42
C PRO A 773 -14.15 -23.73 -8.60
N ASP A 774 -14.47 -24.42 -9.67
CA ASP A 774 -13.82 -24.27 -10.97
C ASP A 774 -14.42 -23.04 -11.68
N ASN A 775 -13.69 -21.95 -11.71
CA ASN A 775 -14.18 -20.68 -12.26
C ASN A 775 -14.30 -20.71 -13.81
N MET A 776 -13.75 -21.73 -14.47
CA MET A 776 -13.78 -21.88 -15.93
C MET A 776 -14.91 -22.76 -16.44
N LYS A 777 -15.77 -23.25 -15.54
CA LYS A 777 -17.01 -23.99 -15.84
C LYS A 777 -18.27 -23.09 -15.74
#